data_cb8f21ae249f8e56dc877f6936c7ba83
#
_entry.id   cb8f21ae249f8e56dc877f6936c7ba83
#
_cell.length_a   1.000
_cell.length_b   1.000
_cell.length_c   1.000
_cell.angle_alpha   90.00
_cell.angle_beta   90.00
_cell.angle_gamma   90.00
#
_symmetry.space_group_name_H-M   'P 1'
#
loop_
_entity.id
_entity.type
_entity.pdbx_description
1 polymer ?
#
loop_
_entity_poly.entity_id
_entity_poly.type
_entity_poly.pdbx_seq_one_letter_code
_entity_poly.pdbx_strand_id
1 'polypeptide(L)'
;MQEIIYQEVIETFLNGSDPERFIVGIEYDYRKNKIYKIIQHPERGKIVLEDTFTPFLWAGDLSGFNFYNGSKEKQKKKMAEYGILSTKLETMGNDRLEDGLKYLVKSTNGYQSLLAFFKDGGIDPWGEDFKSQFQILSPAEQYLVQKKKRLFKGIEDYSEVHRLVFDIETTGLDPETSNIILIGVKDNRGYSKLLNAYGDDGEKRCIEEFFKIIKELKPSIIGGYNSAAFDLPFIFKRAQICGLNISKLTKILNDNPLRIKEGKLKLANEVEPYTQYVLWGFNIVDIAHAVRRAQAINSEIKSWGLKYITTYLEKEKANRVYVDGAFISKIYLENQSYYVNPKTGKYKKIGDPGTDDLLEKYPGKFEIWPGQRIVEQYLDDDLYETMVVDESFSQSTFLLSKVIPTTYERISTMGTATLWKILMLAWSYDNNLAIPAKDEKRPFTGGLSRLLNVGYAKNIVKFDYASLYPSIQLVYDIFPACDVMGVQKSMLKYFRDIRIKYKHLASSLAKTSPVEAEMYDRKQLPIKIFINAYFGSLSAPHVFPWGEMDSGETITCIGRQCLRMMIMFYMNKGYKPLVMDTDGVNFETPEGIAETRYIGKGLNELSIEGKEYHGIEADTAEFNDIFMRGEMGLDIDYVAPACINVSRKNYIIKIIKKGKEKIKLTGNTIKSKRLQQFVVEFLDEGFTHLLNGDGQSFLNLYYSTIRKIYNKEIPLAKIASKARVKQSANDYKNHCKKTTKSGSTMSRQAHMELILENDYHATLGETIYYINNGAKKGDGDVKKITKPTKKEKEDYLLKHGCEIPKDFIQVNCYMIPEKELANNPNMTGEYNVARNVTTFNKRIEPLLVVFKPEIRDNILIEDPNDEQQFTKKQSELISGYPLKEGGQDSLDEVMTLSDGEVLFWNKVNKDPFFMYVEDSLNSVDQKWVDYNRKVVSFQAESVKDIQDNEIIENNGHDYAYHASVYVD
;
A
#
# COMPACT_ATOMS: atom_id res chain seq x y z
N MET A 1 -33.90 3.19 -21.92
CA MET A 1 -33.58 2.15 -22.93
C MET A 1 -32.15 2.28 -23.48
N GLN A 2 -31.73 3.46 -23.92
CA GLN A 2 -30.30 3.68 -24.36
C GLN A 2 -29.29 3.44 -23.23
N GLU A 3 -29.53 3.92 -22.02
CA GLU A 3 -28.62 3.63 -20.86
C GLU A 3 -28.50 2.15 -20.53
N ILE A 4 -29.59 1.38 -20.63
CA ILE A 4 -29.59 -0.07 -20.36
C ILE A 4 -28.77 -0.81 -21.43
N ILE A 5 -28.95 -0.45 -22.71
CA ILE A 5 -28.21 -1.03 -23.83
C ILE A 5 -26.70 -0.74 -23.67
N TYR A 6 -26.35 0.46 -23.25
CA TYR A 6 -24.97 0.84 -23.06
C TYR A 6 -24.33 0.12 -21.86
N GLN A 7 -25.07 -0.14 -20.78
CA GLN A 7 -24.59 -0.92 -19.63
C GLN A 7 -24.30 -2.37 -20.03
N GLU A 8 -25.12 -3.01 -20.84
CA GLU A 8 -24.86 -4.36 -21.36
C GLU A 8 -23.61 -4.42 -22.25
N VAL A 9 -23.36 -3.39 -23.05
CA VAL A 9 -22.13 -3.28 -23.86
C VAL A 9 -20.89 -3.21 -22.98
N ILE A 10 -20.92 -2.39 -21.93
CA ILE A 10 -19.81 -2.25 -20.96
C ILE A 10 -19.59 -3.55 -20.19
N GLU A 11 -20.65 -4.19 -19.74
CA GLU A 11 -20.57 -5.48 -19.04
C GLU A 11 -19.96 -6.56 -19.94
N THR A 12 -20.41 -6.64 -21.20
CA THR A 12 -19.87 -7.58 -22.20
C THR A 12 -18.38 -7.29 -22.49
N PHE A 13 -18.00 -6.02 -22.62
CA PHE A 13 -16.63 -5.61 -22.82
C PHE A 13 -15.73 -6.00 -21.62
N LEU A 14 -16.15 -5.67 -20.39
CA LEU A 14 -15.38 -5.97 -19.18
C LEU A 14 -15.21 -7.47 -18.96
N ASN A 15 -16.26 -8.25 -19.16
CA ASN A 15 -16.24 -9.71 -19.00
C ASN A 15 -15.63 -10.45 -20.21
N GLY A 16 -15.30 -9.72 -21.28
CA GLY A 16 -14.84 -10.29 -22.55
C GLY A 16 -15.95 -11.05 -23.28
N SER A 17 -16.16 -10.78 -24.56
CA SER A 17 -17.22 -11.40 -25.36
C SER A 17 -16.92 -12.85 -25.78
N ASP A 18 -15.64 -13.27 -25.78
CA ASP A 18 -15.27 -14.65 -26.07
C ASP A 18 -15.82 -15.61 -25.00
N PRO A 19 -16.50 -16.73 -25.40
CA PRO A 19 -17.14 -17.64 -24.46
C PRO A 19 -16.19 -18.62 -23.77
N GLU A 20 -14.91 -18.68 -24.15
CA GLU A 20 -13.94 -19.64 -23.60
C GLU A 20 -13.75 -19.45 -22.08
N ARG A 21 -13.83 -20.54 -21.33
CA ARG A 21 -13.79 -20.56 -19.87
C ARG A 21 -12.53 -21.19 -19.33
N PHE A 22 -12.26 -20.97 -18.04
CA PHE A 22 -11.20 -21.62 -17.25
C PHE A 22 -9.78 -21.30 -17.71
N ILE A 23 -9.56 -20.23 -18.48
CA ILE A 23 -8.21 -19.76 -18.80
C ILE A 23 -7.61 -19.16 -17.53
N VAL A 24 -6.49 -19.73 -17.04
CA VAL A 24 -5.81 -19.28 -15.82
C VAL A 24 -4.46 -18.62 -16.11
N GLY A 25 -3.99 -18.66 -17.36
CA GLY A 25 -2.74 -18.03 -17.76
C GLY A 25 -2.58 -17.98 -19.27
N ILE A 26 -1.78 -17.04 -19.73
CA ILE A 26 -1.39 -16.91 -21.14
C ILE A 26 0.13 -16.82 -21.22
N GLU A 27 0.73 -17.66 -22.04
CA GLU A 27 2.16 -17.69 -22.28
C GLU A 27 2.47 -17.39 -23.76
N TYR A 28 3.58 -16.69 -23.99
CA TYR A 28 4.07 -16.45 -25.33
C TYR A 28 5.46 -17.07 -25.52
N ASP A 29 5.60 -17.90 -26.54
CA ASP A 29 6.90 -18.46 -26.94
C ASP A 29 7.52 -17.57 -28.02
N TYR A 30 8.53 -16.80 -27.64
CA TYR A 30 9.26 -15.91 -28.56
C TYR A 30 10.01 -16.63 -29.68
N ARG A 31 10.36 -17.92 -29.50
CA ARG A 31 11.08 -18.70 -30.50
C ARG A 31 10.15 -19.24 -31.56
N LYS A 32 8.96 -19.67 -31.13
CA LYS A 32 7.95 -20.25 -32.03
C LYS A 32 6.96 -19.21 -32.55
N ASN A 33 6.99 -17.99 -32.02
CA ASN A 33 6.02 -16.93 -32.30
C ASN A 33 4.56 -17.37 -32.08
N LYS A 34 4.31 -18.07 -30.96
CA LYS A 34 3.00 -18.65 -30.63
C LYS A 34 2.53 -18.33 -29.24
N ILE A 35 1.23 -18.21 -29.10
CA ILE A 35 0.54 -18.07 -27.82
C ILE A 35 0.11 -19.47 -27.35
N TYR A 36 0.17 -19.65 -26.03
CA TYR A 36 -0.35 -20.82 -25.34
C TYR A 36 -1.34 -20.39 -24.27
N LYS A 37 -2.53 -20.96 -24.33
CA LYS A 37 -3.56 -20.80 -23.30
C LYS A 37 -3.38 -21.90 -22.26
N ILE A 38 -3.31 -21.51 -21.01
CA ILE A 38 -3.27 -22.43 -19.86
C ILE A 38 -4.68 -22.49 -19.29
N ILE A 39 -5.32 -23.63 -19.41
CA ILE A 39 -6.71 -23.86 -19.01
C ILE A 39 -6.72 -24.79 -17.80
N GLN A 40 -7.43 -24.43 -16.74
CA GLN A 40 -7.70 -25.31 -15.58
C GLN A 40 -9.09 -25.94 -15.74
N HIS A 41 -9.16 -26.99 -16.56
CA HIS A 41 -10.41 -27.68 -16.82
C HIS A 41 -10.89 -28.44 -15.58
N PRO A 42 -12.17 -28.36 -15.17
CA PRO A 42 -12.66 -29.02 -13.95
C PRO A 42 -12.40 -30.54 -13.91
N GLU A 43 -12.59 -31.21 -15.02
CA GLU A 43 -12.45 -32.68 -15.10
C GLU A 43 -11.08 -33.18 -15.60
N ARG A 44 -10.44 -32.41 -16.52
CA ARG A 44 -9.20 -32.81 -17.18
C ARG A 44 -7.94 -32.24 -16.55
N GLY A 45 -8.10 -31.42 -15.52
CA GLY A 45 -7.00 -30.72 -14.89
C GLY A 45 -6.39 -29.64 -15.80
N LYS A 46 -5.10 -29.41 -15.68
CA LYS A 46 -4.40 -28.36 -16.43
C LYS A 46 -4.09 -28.78 -17.86
N ILE A 47 -4.59 -28.03 -18.83
CA ILE A 47 -4.45 -28.24 -20.27
C ILE A 47 -3.70 -27.06 -20.90
N VAL A 48 -2.83 -27.33 -21.86
CA VAL A 48 -2.11 -26.34 -22.64
C VAL A 48 -2.60 -26.39 -24.08
N LEU A 49 -3.14 -25.30 -24.58
CA LEU A 49 -3.62 -25.18 -25.96
C LEU A 49 -2.86 -24.08 -26.69
N GLU A 50 -2.37 -24.41 -27.88
CA GLU A 50 -1.73 -23.45 -28.78
C GLU A 50 -2.78 -22.61 -29.49
N ASP A 51 -2.47 -21.32 -29.68
CA ASP A 51 -3.28 -20.37 -30.43
C ASP A 51 -2.38 -19.34 -31.12
N THR A 52 -2.97 -18.52 -31.98
CA THR A 52 -2.28 -17.48 -32.74
C THR A 52 -2.96 -16.14 -32.55
N PHE A 53 -2.19 -15.08 -32.71
CA PHE A 53 -2.67 -13.71 -32.73
C PHE A 53 -1.85 -12.89 -33.72
N THR A 54 -2.37 -11.74 -34.14
CA THR A 54 -1.66 -10.79 -34.98
C THR A 54 -1.11 -9.69 -34.09
N PRO A 55 0.20 -9.64 -33.82
CA PRO A 55 0.78 -8.64 -32.94
C PRO A 55 0.60 -7.22 -33.46
N PHE A 56 0.43 -6.28 -32.56
CA PHE A 56 0.15 -4.89 -32.89
C PHE A 56 0.77 -3.90 -31.89
N LEU A 57 0.88 -2.65 -32.32
CA LEU A 57 1.19 -1.50 -31.48
C LEU A 57 0.45 -0.25 -32.00
N TRP A 58 0.28 0.72 -31.13
CA TRP A 58 -0.19 2.05 -31.53
C TRP A 58 1.00 2.96 -31.80
N ALA A 59 0.89 3.77 -32.84
CA ALA A 59 1.90 4.74 -33.23
C ALA A 59 1.27 6.11 -33.49
N GLY A 60 2.06 7.16 -33.28
CA GLY A 60 1.71 8.53 -33.67
C GLY A 60 1.75 8.76 -35.17
N ASP A 61 2.07 9.98 -35.58
CA ASP A 61 2.23 10.27 -37.02
C ASP A 61 3.49 9.60 -37.56
N LEU A 62 3.30 8.64 -38.46
CA LEU A 62 4.39 7.92 -39.09
C LEU A 62 5.06 8.72 -40.22
N SER A 63 4.47 9.82 -40.67
CA SER A 63 5.00 10.63 -41.78
C SER A 63 6.28 11.39 -41.41
N GLY A 64 6.45 11.72 -40.13
CA GLY A 64 7.63 12.40 -39.57
C GLY A 64 8.86 11.51 -39.40
N PHE A 65 8.70 10.17 -39.46
CA PHE A 65 9.82 9.26 -39.34
C PHE A 65 10.56 9.07 -40.67
N ASN A 66 11.85 9.28 -40.63
CA ASN A 66 12.71 9.10 -41.76
C ASN A 66 13.06 7.60 -41.99
N PHE A 67 12.04 6.76 -42.13
CA PHE A 67 12.21 5.34 -42.33
C PHE A 67 13.10 5.10 -43.57
N TYR A 68 14.12 4.25 -43.40
CA TYR A 68 14.97 3.81 -44.49
C TYR A 68 15.55 4.94 -45.35
N ASN A 69 16.05 5.99 -44.71
CA ASN A 69 16.63 7.18 -45.36
C ASN A 69 15.64 7.95 -46.26
N GLY A 70 14.38 8.04 -45.84
CA GLY A 70 13.33 8.79 -46.53
C GLY A 70 12.77 8.14 -47.80
N SER A 71 13.21 6.94 -48.18
CA SER A 71 12.72 6.24 -49.35
C SER A 71 11.38 5.55 -49.10
N LYS A 72 10.29 6.11 -49.61
CA LYS A 72 8.94 5.50 -49.55
C LYS A 72 8.88 4.11 -50.19
N GLU A 73 9.65 3.89 -51.23
CA GLU A 73 9.70 2.59 -51.91
C GLU A 73 10.39 1.53 -51.02
N LYS A 74 11.52 1.88 -50.42
CA LYS A 74 12.19 0.99 -49.45
C LYS A 74 11.28 0.69 -48.26
N GLN A 75 10.57 1.68 -47.72
CA GLN A 75 9.60 1.48 -46.66
C GLN A 75 8.49 0.50 -47.06
N LYS A 76 7.86 0.72 -48.24
CA LYS A 76 6.82 -0.20 -48.75
C LYS A 76 7.34 -1.62 -48.94
N LYS A 77 8.56 -1.77 -49.50
CA LYS A 77 9.20 -3.09 -49.65
C LYS A 77 9.43 -3.76 -48.30
N LYS A 78 9.91 -3.02 -47.33
CA LYS A 78 10.14 -3.53 -45.96
C LYS A 78 8.82 -3.83 -45.22
N MET A 79 7.79 -3.01 -45.39
CA MET A 79 6.46 -3.33 -44.84
C MET A 79 5.94 -4.68 -45.36
N ALA A 80 6.11 -4.93 -46.68
CA ALA A 80 5.72 -6.22 -47.27
C ALA A 80 6.58 -7.38 -46.72
N GLU A 81 7.90 -7.20 -46.59
CA GLU A 81 8.85 -8.19 -46.08
C GLU A 81 8.50 -8.60 -44.62
N TYR A 82 8.18 -7.64 -43.76
CA TYR A 82 7.82 -7.86 -42.36
C TYR A 82 6.32 -8.11 -42.14
N GLY A 83 5.52 -8.15 -43.19
CA GLY A 83 4.07 -8.34 -43.12
C GLY A 83 3.35 -7.22 -42.34
N ILE A 84 3.82 -5.97 -42.52
CA ILE A 84 3.29 -4.81 -41.79
C ILE A 84 2.04 -4.27 -42.46
N LEU A 85 1.00 -4.11 -41.67
CA LEU A 85 -0.26 -3.45 -41.99
C LEU A 85 -0.44 -2.25 -41.06
N SER A 86 -0.87 -1.12 -41.60
CA SER A 86 -1.16 0.08 -40.81
C SER A 86 -2.57 0.57 -41.09
N THR A 87 -3.32 0.84 -40.05
CA THR A 87 -4.69 1.36 -40.12
C THR A 87 -4.75 2.68 -39.37
N LYS A 88 -5.31 3.72 -39.99
CA LYS A 88 -5.60 4.98 -39.28
C LYS A 88 -6.81 4.78 -38.37
N LEU A 89 -6.71 5.26 -37.18
CA LEU A 89 -7.73 5.15 -36.13
C LEU A 89 -8.63 6.39 -36.13
N GLU A 90 -9.84 6.24 -35.60
CA GLU A 90 -10.83 7.31 -35.48
C GLU A 90 -10.44 8.26 -34.33
N THR A 91 -10.61 9.55 -34.57
CA THR A 91 -10.33 10.63 -33.61
C THR A 91 -11.58 11.39 -33.18
N MET A 92 -12.67 11.17 -33.92
CA MET A 92 -14.01 11.77 -33.69
C MET A 92 -13.96 13.30 -33.50
N GLY A 93 -13.00 13.98 -34.13
CA GLY A 93 -12.84 15.43 -34.07
C GLY A 93 -12.27 15.97 -32.77
N ASN A 94 -11.75 15.12 -31.88
CA ASN A 94 -11.13 15.57 -30.63
C ASN A 94 -9.64 15.86 -30.83
N ASP A 95 -9.19 17.05 -30.44
CA ASP A 95 -7.82 17.53 -30.66
C ASP A 95 -6.76 16.62 -30.02
N ARG A 96 -6.98 16.17 -28.78
CA ARG A 96 -6.04 15.28 -28.08
C ARG A 96 -5.94 13.91 -28.75
N LEU A 97 -6.98 13.43 -29.41
CA LEU A 97 -6.93 12.20 -30.23
C LEU A 97 -6.22 12.44 -31.57
N GLU A 98 -6.41 13.62 -32.18
CA GLU A 98 -5.69 14.01 -33.40
C GLU A 98 -4.17 14.16 -33.19
N ASP A 99 -3.76 14.69 -32.04
CA ASP A 99 -2.35 14.84 -31.64
C ASP A 99 -1.75 13.56 -31.04
N GLY A 100 -2.56 12.53 -30.83
CA GLY A 100 -2.19 11.30 -30.15
C GLY A 100 -1.66 10.18 -31.05
N LEU A 101 -1.83 8.94 -30.60
CA LEU A 101 -1.41 7.75 -31.34
C LEU A 101 -2.54 7.29 -32.25
N LYS A 102 -2.51 7.70 -33.50
CA LYS A 102 -3.60 7.54 -34.46
C LYS A 102 -3.40 6.45 -35.51
N TYR A 103 -2.39 5.62 -35.34
CA TYR A 103 -2.16 4.48 -36.23
C TYR A 103 -2.06 3.18 -35.45
N LEU A 104 -2.79 2.16 -35.88
CA LEU A 104 -2.63 0.80 -35.39
C LEU A 104 -1.77 0.04 -36.38
N VAL A 105 -0.56 -0.33 -35.99
CA VAL A 105 0.40 -1.07 -36.80
C VAL A 105 0.41 -2.53 -36.37
N LYS A 106 0.21 -3.45 -37.33
CA LYS A 106 0.14 -4.90 -37.12
C LYS A 106 1.18 -5.62 -37.96
N SER A 107 1.61 -6.82 -37.55
CA SER A 107 2.44 -7.70 -38.37
C SER A 107 1.81 -9.08 -38.50
N THR A 108 1.62 -9.53 -39.74
CA THR A 108 1.18 -10.90 -40.06
C THR A 108 2.29 -11.93 -39.84
N ASN A 109 3.56 -11.50 -39.81
CA ASN A 109 4.74 -12.35 -39.63
C ASN A 109 5.15 -12.52 -38.15
N GLY A 110 4.39 -11.94 -37.22
CA GLY A 110 4.58 -12.11 -35.79
C GLY A 110 5.28 -10.98 -35.05
N TYR A 111 5.40 -11.14 -33.74
CA TYR A 111 5.83 -10.08 -32.82
C TYR A 111 7.27 -9.61 -33.06
N GLN A 112 8.17 -10.56 -33.35
CA GLN A 112 9.57 -10.20 -33.63
C GLN A 112 9.69 -9.40 -34.94
N SER A 113 8.90 -9.77 -35.94
CA SER A 113 8.85 -9.03 -37.22
C SER A 113 8.31 -7.62 -37.07
N LEU A 114 7.28 -7.43 -36.18
CA LEU A 114 6.77 -6.11 -35.89
C LEU A 114 7.85 -5.19 -35.27
N LEU A 115 8.60 -5.69 -34.31
CA LEU A 115 9.68 -4.92 -33.67
C LEU A 115 10.88 -4.72 -34.59
N ALA A 116 11.25 -5.74 -35.37
CA ALA A 116 12.37 -5.68 -36.31
C ALA A 116 12.15 -4.63 -37.41
N PHE A 117 10.92 -4.48 -37.87
CA PHE A 117 10.58 -3.43 -38.86
C PHE A 117 10.98 -2.03 -38.38
N PHE A 118 10.62 -1.68 -37.14
CA PHE A 118 10.98 -0.37 -36.58
C PHE A 118 12.49 -0.27 -36.34
N LYS A 119 13.10 -1.32 -35.82
CA LYS A 119 14.53 -1.36 -35.50
C LYS A 119 15.38 -1.21 -36.76
N ASP A 120 15.03 -1.89 -37.87
CA ASP A 120 15.67 -1.74 -39.15
C ASP A 120 15.52 -0.33 -39.74
N GLY A 121 14.45 0.36 -39.40
CA GLY A 121 14.22 1.77 -39.71
C GLY A 121 14.95 2.75 -38.77
N GLY A 122 15.76 2.26 -37.84
CA GLY A 122 16.49 3.09 -36.85
C GLY A 122 15.64 3.54 -35.67
N ILE A 123 14.47 2.92 -35.43
CA ILE A 123 13.54 3.31 -34.37
C ILE A 123 13.41 2.16 -33.37
N ASP A 124 13.66 2.46 -32.09
CA ASP A 124 13.33 1.54 -30.99
C ASP A 124 12.02 1.95 -30.32
N PRO A 125 10.88 1.27 -30.56
CA PRO A 125 9.61 1.63 -29.94
C PRO A 125 9.61 1.55 -28.41
N TRP A 126 10.59 0.90 -27.81
CA TRP A 126 10.82 0.83 -26.35
C TRP A 126 11.81 1.88 -25.85
N GLY A 127 12.53 2.55 -26.77
CA GLY A 127 13.53 3.57 -26.43
C GLY A 127 12.90 4.81 -25.80
N GLU A 128 13.62 5.44 -24.88
CA GLU A 128 13.15 6.67 -24.21
C GLU A 128 12.84 7.80 -25.20
N ASP A 129 13.62 7.92 -26.28
CA ASP A 129 13.46 8.95 -27.33
C ASP A 129 12.14 8.80 -28.12
N PHE A 130 11.60 7.59 -28.18
CA PHE A 130 10.40 7.26 -28.97
C PHE A 130 9.19 6.91 -28.13
N LYS A 131 9.34 6.85 -26.80
CA LYS A 131 8.32 6.39 -25.84
C LYS A 131 6.99 7.14 -25.91
N SER A 132 7.01 8.43 -26.30
CA SER A 132 5.79 9.22 -26.47
C SER A 132 5.05 8.92 -27.78
N GLN A 133 5.73 8.30 -28.75
CA GLN A 133 5.23 8.06 -30.11
C GLN A 133 4.71 6.63 -30.30
N PHE A 134 4.87 5.76 -29.32
CA PHE A 134 4.41 4.37 -29.36
C PHE A 134 3.77 3.92 -28.07
N GLN A 135 2.76 3.09 -28.19
CA GLN A 135 2.18 2.33 -27.07
C GLN A 135 2.15 0.85 -27.44
N ILE A 136 2.76 0.03 -26.59
CA ILE A 136 2.88 -1.41 -26.80
C ILE A 136 2.36 -2.14 -25.58
N LEU A 137 1.56 -3.17 -25.78
CA LEU A 137 1.17 -4.16 -24.78
C LEU A 137 2.07 -5.39 -24.88
N SER A 138 2.20 -6.15 -23.80
CA SER A 138 2.87 -7.45 -23.84
C SER A 138 2.13 -8.41 -24.79
N PRO A 139 2.79 -9.43 -25.38
CA PRO A 139 2.12 -10.37 -26.28
C PRO A 139 0.89 -11.06 -25.66
N ALA A 140 0.94 -11.38 -24.37
CA ALA A 140 -0.20 -11.95 -23.65
C ALA A 140 -1.38 -10.97 -23.56
N GLU A 141 -1.11 -9.69 -23.25
CA GLU A 141 -2.13 -8.64 -23.23
C GLU A 141 -2.71 -8.39 -24.63
N GLN A 142 -1.86 -8.30 -25.67
CA GLN A 142 -2.31 -8.15 -27.05
C GLN A 142 -3.25 -9.28 -27.47
N TYR A 143 -2.93 -10.52 -27.09
CA TYR A 143 -3.78 -11.67 -27.35
C TYR A 143 -5.12 -11.57 -26.63
N LEU A 144 -5.12 -11.26 -25.31
CA LEU A 144 -6.34 -11.12 -24.52
C LEU A 144 -7.26 -10.01 -25.06
N VAL A 145 -6.66 -8.88 -25.46
CA VAL A 145 -7.38 -7.77 -26.08
C VAL A 145 -7.96 -8.19 -27.43
N GLN A 146 -7.12 -8.70 -28.35
CA GLN A 146 -7.53 -9.04 -29.72
C GLN A 146 -8.60 -10.13 -29.74
N LYS A 147 -8.49 -11.14 -28.90
CA LYS A 147 -9.43 -12.27 -28.81
C LYS A 147 -10.59 -12.01 -27.85
N LYS A 148 -10.65 -10.82 -27.23
CA LYS A 148 -11.70 -10.46 -26.23
C LYS A 148 -11.87 -11.47 -25.10
N LYS A 149 -10.74 -12.09 -24.67
CA LYS A 149 -10.70 -13.10 -23.62
C LYS A 149 -10.38 -12.48 -22.26
N ARG A 150 -10.82 -13.17 -21.20
CA ARG A 150 -10.47 -12.81 -19.82
C ARG A 150 -10.00 -14.06 -19.07
N LEU A 151 -9.14 -13.85 -18.08
CA LEU A 151 -8.73 -14.92 -17.18
C LEU A 151 -9.87 -15.28 -16.23
N PHE A 152 -9.86 -16.49 -15.75
CA PHE A 152 -10.79 -17.04 -14.73
C PHE A 152 -12.28 -16.90 -15.09
N LYS A 153 -12.65 -16.69 -16.34
CA LYS A 153 -14.04 -16.75 -16.78
C LYS A 153 -14.61 -18.13 -16.50
N GLY A 154 -15.79 -18.22 -15.87
CA GLY A 154 -16.40 -19.48 -15.45
C GLY A 154 -15.93 -20.03 -14.11
N ILE A 155 -15.05 -19.32 -13.40
CA ILE A 155 -14.69 -19.57 -12.01
C ILE A 155 -15.31 -18.42 -11.20
N GLU A 156 -16.20 -18.75 -10.26
CA GLU A 156 -16.99 -17.74 -9.56
C GLU A 156 -16.33 -17.24 -8.28
N ASP A 157 -15.61 -18.11 -7.59
CA ASP A 157 -14.92 -17.76 -6.35
C ASP A 157 -13.43 -18.12 -6.39
N TYR A 158 -12.62 -17.35 -5.68
CA TYR A 158 -11.16 -17.55 -5.61
C TYR A 158 -10.80 -18.90 -4.97
N SER A 159 -11.64 -19.43 -4.11
CA SER A 159 -11.47 -20.76 -3.50
C SER A 159 -11.49 -21.90 -4.52
N GLU A 160 -12.14 -21.70 -5.67
CA GLU A 160 -12.20 -22.71 -6.77
C GLU A 160 -10.89 -22.76 -7.58
N VAL A 161 -10.08 -21.70 -7.55
CA VAL A 161 -8.77 -21.67 -8.21
C VAL A 161 -7.82 -22.61 -7.50
N HIS A 162 -7.22 -23.56 -8.22
CA HIS A 162 -6.23 -24.45 -7.63
C HIS A 162 -4.95 -23.69 -7.26
N ARG A 163 -4.70 -23.54 -5.96
CA ARG A 163 -3.60 -22.78 -5.37
C ARG A 163 -2.75 -23.68 -4.51
N LEU A 164 -1.44 -23.54 -4.64
CA LEU A 164 -0.45 -24.26 -3.86
C LEU A 164 0.41 -23.22 -3.14
N VAL A 165 0.60 -23.40 -1.84
CA VAL A 165 1.55 -22.61 -1.05
C VAL A 165 2.72 -23.47 -0.61
N PHE A 166 3.88 -22.85 -0.45
CA PHE A 166 5.09 -23.50 0.03
C PHE A 166 5.86 -22.56 0.96
N ASP A 167 6.67 -23.17 1.82
CA ASP A 167 7.57 -22.48 2.74
C ASP A 167 8.75 -23.40 3.04
N ILE A 168 9.90 -22.86 3.47
CA ILE A 168 11.11 -23.63 3.79
C ILE A 168 11.65 -23.31 5.16
N GLU A 169 12.23 -24.32 5.81
CA GLU A 169 13.05 -24.14 7.00
C GLU A 169 14.52 -24.47 6.70
N THR A 170 15.41 -23.67 7.24
CA THR A 170 16.83 -23.72 6.90
C THR A 170 17.71 -23.69 8.14
N THR A 171 18.98 -24.10 8.01
CA THR A 171 19.94 -24.02 9.11
C THR A 171 20.45 -22.61 9.37
N GLY A 172 20.18 -21.66 8.46
CA GLY A 172 20.55 -20.25 8.57
C GLY A 172 20.10 -19.46 7.35
N LEU A 173 20.41 -18.19 7.26
CA LEU A 173 19.88 -17.27 6.25
C LEU A 173 20.66 -17.24 4.93
N ASP A 174 21.93 -17.65 4.93
CA ASP A 174 22.78 -17.63 3.74
C ASP A 174 22.81 -18.98 3.04
N PRO A 175 22.29 -19.10 1.80
CA PRO A 175 22.24 -20.36 1.08
C PRO A 175 23.62 -20.91 0.66
N GLU A 176 24.71 -20.13 0.75
CA GLU A 176 26.07 -20.62 0.50
C GLU A 176 26.56 -21.49 1.65
N THR A 177 26.20 -21.15 2.88
CA THR A 177 26.71 -21.77 4.11
C THR A 177 25.68 -22.57 4.87
N SER A 178 24.41 -22.47 4.49
CA SER A 178 23.27 -23.08 5.19
C SER A 178 22.50 -24.03 4.27
N ASN A 179 21.85 -25.03 4.87
CA ASN A 179 21.09 -26.07 4.16
C ASN A 179 19.60 -25.92 4.40
N ILE A 180 18.78 -26.42 3.46
CA ILE A 180 17.37 -26.64 3.67
C ILE A 180 17.18 -27.88 4.56
N ILE A 181 16.40 -27.79 5.61
CA ILE A 181 16.07 -28.91 6.50
C ILE A 181 14.64 -29.43 6.28
N LEU A 182 13.72 -28.53 5.88
CA LEU A 182 12.33 -28.84 5.57
C LEU A 182 11.86 -28.03 4.36
N ILE A 183 11.02 -28.65 3.51
CA ILE A 183 10.18 -27.94 2.55
C ILE A 183 8.73 -28.35 2.84
N GLY A 184 7.87 -27.38 3.14
CA GLY A 184 6.45 -27.61 3.31
C GLY A 184 5.67 -27.22 2.06
N VAL A 185 4.68 -28.02 1.70
CA VAL A 185 3.79 -27.78 0.55
C VAL A 185 2.35 -28.08 0.96
N LYS A 186 1.45 -27.14 0.65
CA LYS A 186 0.01 -27.31 0.94
C LYS A 186 -0.82 -26.70 -0.19
N ASP A 187 -1.91 -27.36 -0.59
CA ASP A 187 -2.85 -26.78 -1.54
C ASP A 187 -4.24 -26.56 -0.92
N ASN A 188 -5.09 -25.84 -1.64
CA ASN A 188 -6.48 -25.61 -1.21
C ASN A 188 -7.44 -26.74 -1.59
N ARG A 189 -6.93 -27.91 -2.04
CA ARG A 189 -7.70 -29.10 -2.40
C ARG A 189 -7.46 -30.29 -1.46
N GLY A 190 -6.76 -30.05 -0.34
CA GLY A 190 -6.52 -31.03 0.70
C GLY A 190 -5.17 -31.74 0.64
N TYR A 191 -4.30 -31.39 -0.30
CA TYR A 191 -2.93 -31.89 -0.31
C TYR A 191 -2.07 -31.13 0.72
N SER A 192 -1.32 -31.86 1.54
CA SER A 192 -0.32 -31.33 2.46
C SER A 192 0.82 -32.32 2.61
N LYS A 193 2.06 -31.83 2.48
CA LYS A 193 3.26 -32.66 2.64
C LYS A 193 4.41 -31.84 3.20
N LEU A 194 5.11 -32.41 4.16
CA LEU A 194 6.38 -31.92 4.67
C LEU A 194 7.51 -32.81 4.15
N LEU A 195 8.50 -32.22 3.53
CA LEU A 195 9.65 -32.90 2.95
C LEU A 195 10.85 -32.68 3.85
N ASN A 196 11.32 -33.75 4.48
CA ASN A 196 12.42 -33.74 5.43
C ASN A 196 13.76 -34.04 4.73
N ALA A 197 14.76 -33.22 4.93
CA ALA A 197 16.09 -33.37 4.35
C ALA A 197 17.01 -34.28 5.20
N TYR A 198 16.56 -35.50 5.46
CA TYR A 198 17.34 -36.49 6.25
C TYR A 198 18.34 -37.26 5.42
N GLY A 199 19.51 -37.56 6.02
CA GLY A 199 20.53 -38.44 5.49
C GLY A 199 21.28 -37.88 4.29
N ASP A 200 22.14 -38.71 3.72
CA ASP A 200 22.94 -38.36 2.55
C ASP A 200 22.02 -37.97 1.37
N ASP A 201 22.36 -36.88 0.69
CA ASP A 201 21.55 -36.29 -0.39
C ASP A 201 20.11 -35.89 0.01
N GLY A 202 19.80 -35.79 1.31
CA GLY A 202 18.45 -35.48 1.78
C GLY A 202 17.90 -34.14 1.24
N GLU A 203 18.71 -33.10 1.26
CA GLU A 203 18.35 -31.78 0.71
C GLU A 203 18.07 -31.85 -0.80
N LYS A 204 18.91 -32.56 -1.55
CA LYS A 204 18.75 -32.77 -2.98
C LYS A 204 17.40 -33.45 -3.30
N ARG A 205 17.09 -34.53 -2.57
CA ARG A 205 15.80 -35.24 -2.72
C ARG A 205 14.60 -34.36 -2.39
N CYS A 206 14.68 -33.52 -1.35
CA CYS A 206 13.63 -32.57 -1.01
C CYS A 206 13.35 -31.60 -2.16
N ILE A 207 14.38 -31.02 -2.74
CA ILE A 207 14.25 -30.09 -3.86
C ILE A 207 13.66 -30.81 -5.10
N GLU A 208 14.15 -32.00 -5.44
CA GLU A 208 13.61 -32.80 -6.55
C GLU A 208 12.13 -33.13 -6.34
N GLU A 209 11.76 -33.57 -5.13
CA GLU A 209 10.38 -33.92 -4.79
C GLU A 209 9.45 -32.69 -4.79
N PHE A 210 9.94 -31.51 -4.36
CA PHE A 210 9.20 -30.25 -4.46
C PHE A 210 8.76 -29.94 -5.91
N PHE A 211 9.69 -30.02 -6.87
CA PHE A 211 9.34 -29.80 -8.28
C PHE A 211 8.48 -30.93 -8.86
N LYS A 212 8.64 -32.15 -8.38
CA LYS A 212 7.80 -33.29 -8.75
C LYS A 212 6.35 -33.08 -8.29
N ILE A 213 6.14 -32.60 -7.05
CA ILE A 213 4.80 -32.26 -6.54
C ILE A 213 4.13 -31.18 -7.41
N ILE A 214 4.86 -30.12 -7.78
CA ILE A 214 4.34 -29.10 -8.70
C ILE A 214 3.94 -29.71 -10.05
N LYS A 215 4.74 -30.65 -10.56
CA LYS A 215 4.47 -31.36 -11.82
C LYS A 215 3.26 -32.30 -11.74
N GLU A 216 3.03 -32.91 -10.60
CA GLU A 216 1.88 -33.81 -10.36
C GLU A 216 0.59 -33.02 -10.15
N LEU A 217 0.61 -32.04 -9.24
CA LEU A 217 -0.56 -31.25 -8.86
C LEU A 217 -0.95 -30.20 -9.92
N LYS A 218 0.00 -29.63 -10.63
CA LYS A 218 -0.18 -28.59 -11.66
C LYS A 218 -1.11 -27.45 -11.20
N PRO A 219 -0.86 -26.80 -10.07
CA PRO A 219 -1.71 -25.73 -9.60
C PRO A 219 -1.77 -24.56 -10.58
N SER A 220 -2.79 -23.71 -10.49
CA SER A 220 -2.90 -22.50 -11.30
C SER A 220 -2.01 -21.39 -10.73
N ILE A 221 -1.93 -21.33 -9.41
CA ILE A 221 -1.14 -20.34 -8.67
C ILE A 221 -0.20 -21.07 -7.71
N ILE A 222 1.05 -20.62 -7.65
CA ILE A 222 2.06 -21.06 -6.69
C ILE A 222 2.45 -19.82 -5.87
N GLY A 223 2.19 -19.88 -4.57
CA GLY A 223 2.44 -18.78 -3.64
C GLY A 223 3.39 -19.17 -2.52
N GLY A 224 4.13 -18.21 -2.02
CA GLY A 224 4.86 -18.28 -0.76
C GLY A 224 4.83 -16.92 -0.08
N TYR A 225 5.11 -16.86 1.20
CA TYR A 225 5.11 -15.61 1.95
C TYR A 225 6.51 -15.03 2.04
N ASN A 226 6.77 -13.87 1.43
CA ASN A 226 8.11 -13.29 1.24
C ASN A 226 9.05 -14.17 0.39
N SER A 227 8.49 -15.09 -0.37
CA SER A 227 9.19 -16.14 -1.09
C SER A 227 10.06 -15.63 -2.25
N ALA A 228 9.73 -14.51 -2.85
CA ALA A 228 10.56 -13.87 -3.88
C ALA A 228 11.88 -13.33 -3.31
N ALA A 229 11.92 -12.99 -2.01
CA ALA A 229 13.10 -12.46 -1.35
C ALA A 229 13.92 -13.52 -0.60
N PHE A 230 13.31 -14.64 -0.18
CA PHE A 230 13.97 -15.65 0.63
C PHE A 230 13.88 -17.07 0.04
N ASP A 231 12.71 -17.69 0.01
CA ASP A 231 12.56 -19.12 -0.30
C ASP A 231 13.04 -19.50 -1.70
N LEU A 232 12.58 -18.78 -2.73
CA LEU A 232 12.94 -19.10 -4.10
C LEU A 232 14.43 -18.91 -4.39
N PRO A 233 15.08 -17.78 -4.05
CA PRO A 233 16.53 -17.65 -4.21
C PRO A 233 17.30 -18.72 -3.43
N PHE A 234 16.82 -19.08 -2.22
CA PHE A 234 17.46 -20.11 -1.40
C PHE A 234 17.34 -21.49 -2.07
N ILE A 235 16.14 -21.94 -2.48
CA ILE A 235 15.92 -23.21 -3.18
C ILE A 235 16.78 -23.30 -4.44
N PHE A 236 16.82 -22.27 -5.27
CA PHE A 236 17.57 -22.30 -6.51
C PHE A 236 19.09 -22.31 -6.29
N LYS A 237 19.57 -21.58 -5.29
CA LYS A 237 20.99 -21.62 -4.95
C LYS A 237 21.41 -22.97 -4.40
N ARG A 238 20.62 -23.52 -3.48
CA ARG A 238 20.89 -24.87 -2.93
C ARG A 238 20.78 -25.96 -3.99
N ALA A 239 19.83 -25.87 -4.91
CA ALA A 239 19.76 -26.77 -6.05
C ALA A 239 21.06 -26.79 -6.87
N GLN A 240 21.65 -25.63 -7.13
CA GLN A 240 22.96 -25.53 -7.82
C GLN A 240 24.08 -26.20 -7.02
N ILE A 241 24.14 -25.92 -5.70
CA ILE A 241 25.16 -26.50 -4.81
C ILE A 241 25.03 -28.02 -4.73
N CYS A 242 23.79 -28.54 -4.70
CA CYS A 242 23.49 -29.97 -4.72
C CYS A 242 23.69 -30.63 -6.11
N GLY A 243 24.21 -29.89 -7.09
CA GLY A 243 24.46 -30.41 -8.44
C GLY A 243 23.19 -30.69 -9.26
N LEU A 244 22.04 -30.10 -8.92
CA LEU A 244 20.80 -30.26 -9.64
C LEU A 244 20.75 -29.39 -10.88
N ASN A 245 20.20 -29.94 -11.95
CA ASN A 245 19.96 -29.16 -13.17
C ASN A 245 18.62 -28.44 -13.08
N ILE A 246 18.63 -27.17 -12.64
CA ILE A 246 17.45 -26.34 -12.47
C ILE A 246 16.66 -26.22 -13.78
N SER A 247 17.35 -26.08 -14.91
CA SER A 247 16.69 -25.99 -16.22
C SER A 247 15.89 -27.27 -16.52
N LYS A 248 16.37 -28.45 -16.12
CA LYS A 248 15.63 -29.70 -16.30
C LYS A 248 14.47 -29.83 -15.33
N LEU A 249 14.66 -29.46 -14.06
CA LEU A 249 13.63 -29.54 -13.02
C LEU A 249 12.42 -28.62 -13.32
N THR A 250 12.68 -27.46 -13.89
CA THR A 250 11.66 -26.43 -14.13
C THR A 250 10.95 -26.51 -15.48
N LYS A 251 11.34 -27.47 -16.35
CA LYS A 251 10.62 -27.81 -17.57
C LYS A 251 9.44 -28.74 -17.26
N ILE A 252 8.35 -28.19 -16.73
CA ILE A 252 7.22 -28.96 -16.20
C ILE A 252 6.15 -29.23 -17.27
N LEU A 253 5.68 -28.18 -17.93
CA LEU A 253 4.60 -28.25 -18.91
C LEU A 253 5.11 -28.24 -20.37
N ASN A 254 6.33 -27.78 -20.58
CA ASN A 254 7.01 -27.75 -21.88
C ASN A 254 8.53 -27.66 -21.70
N ASP A 255 9.27 -27.40 -22.80
CA ASP A 255 10.73 -27.28 -22.80
C ASP A 255 11.27 -25.91 -22.36
N ASN A 256 10.43 -24.96 -21.94
CA ASN A 256 10.87 -23.66 -21.46
C ASN A 256 11.26 -23.77 -19.97
N PRO A 257 12.51 -23.50 -19.62
CA PRO A 257 12.95 -23.50 -18.23
C PRO A 257 12.47 -22.23 -17.49
N LEU A 258 12.64 -22.25 -16.17
CA LEU A 258 12.47 -21.07 -15.35
C LEU A 258 13.27 -19.89 -15.91
N ARG A 259 12.65 -18.71 -15.88
CA ARG A 259 13.28 -17.43 -16.16
C ARG A 259 13.28 -16.57 -14.90
N ILE A 260 14.40 -15.92 -14.64
CA ILE A 260 14.56 -14.96 -13.53
C ILE A 260 14.73 -13.59 -14.16
N LYS A 261 13.96 -12.63 -13.71
CA LYS A 261 14.03 -11.25 -14.20
C LYS A 261 13.77 -10.25 -13.09
N GLU A 262 14.10 -8.99 -13.33
CA GLU A 262 13.73 -7.90 -12.44
C GLU A 262 12.22 -7.60 -12.58
N GLY A 263 11.51 -7.59 -11.48
CA GLY A 263 10.13 -7.17 -11.33
C GLY A 263 10.03 -5.83 -10.61
N LYS A 264 8.86 -5.19 -10.72
CA LYS A 264 8.57 -3.91 -10.05
C LYS A 264 7.25 -4.04 -9.29
N LEU A 265 7.29 -3.86 -7.97
CA LEU A 265 6.13 -3.83 -7.10
C LEU A 265 5.70 -2.40 -6.85
N LYS A 266 4.49 -2.04 -7.25
CA LYS A 266 3.91 -0.72 -6.97
C LYS A 266 3.19 -0.72 -5.62
N LEU A 267 3.70 0.11 -4.69
CA LEU A 267 3.15 0.33 -3.35
C LEU A 267 2.70 1.80 -3.24
N ALA A 268 1.41 2.06 -3.38
CA ALA A 268 0.87 3.42 -3.40
C ALA A 268 1.74 4.39 -4.22
N ASN A 269 2.54 5.24 -3.57
CA ASN A 269 3.41 6.21 -4.24
C ASN A 269 4.84 5.71 -4.53
N GLU A 270 5.21 4.54 -4.00
CA GLU A 270 6.56 3.97 -4.16
C GLU A 270 6.57 2.81 -5.16
N VAL A 271 7.71 2.59 -5.80
CA VAL A 271 7.99 1.42 -6.64
C VAL A 271 9.22 0.74 -6.07
N GLU A 272 9.07 -0.53 -5.71
CA GLU A 272 10.19 -1.34 -5.22
C GLU A 272 10.56 -2.40 -6.25
N PRO A 273 11.85 -2.58 -6.55
CA PRO A 273 12.32 -3.71 -7.35
C PRO A 273 12.24 -5.00 -6.54
N TYR A 274 11.97 -6.12 -7.22
CA TYR A 274 12.05 -7.46 -6.63
C TYR A 274 12.50 -8.47 -7.68
N THR A 275 12.95 -9.64 -7.26
CA THR A 275 13.30 -10.73 -8.16
C THR A 275 12.04 -11.50 -8.55
N GLN A 276 11.69 -11.46 -9.82
CA GLN A 276 10.53 -12.20 -10.36
C GLN A 276 10.97 -13.53 -10.96
N TYR A 277 10.37 -14.60 -10.45
CA TYR A 277 10.54 -15.97 -10.96
C TYR A 277 9.36 -16.30 -11.88
N VAL A 278 9.65 -16.73 -13.10
CA VAL A 278 8.64 -17.04 -14.12
C VAL A 278 8.77 -18.50 -14.52
N LEU A 279 7.90 -19.31 -13.99
CA LEU A 279 7.76 -20.73 -14.35
C LEU A 279 6.66 -20.85 -15.40
N TRP A 280 7.01 -21.36 -16.57
CA TRP A 280 6.12 -21.37 -17.72
C TRP A 280 4.82 -22.15 -17.45
N GLY A 281 3.68 -21.50 -17.67
CA GLY A 281 2.34 -22.03 -17.46
C GLY A 281 1.86 -22.03 -16.00
N PHE A 282 2.55 -21.34 -15.09
CA PHE A 282 2.18 -21.18 -13.68
C PHE A 282 2.25 -19.71 -13.28
N ASN A 283 1.31 -19.27 -12.47
CA ASN A 283 1.37 -17.94 -11.87
C ASN A 283 2.14 -18.03 -10.54
N ILE A 284 3.40 -17.61 -10.52
CA ILE A 284 4.18 -17.52 -9.28
C ILE A 284 3.97 -16.15 -8.67
N VAL A 285 3.51 -16.11 -7.42
CA VAL A 285 3.24 -14.87 -6.68
C VAL A 285 3.85 -14.90 -5.29
N ASP A 286 4.32 -13.76 -4.84
CA ASP A 286 4.67 -13.55 -3.44
C ASP A 286 3.44 -12.95 -2.72
N ILE A 287 2.86 -13.72 -1.81
CA ILE A 287 1.63 -13.35 -1.09
C ILE A 287 1.87 -12.11 -0.21
N ALA A 288 3.08 -11.92 0.31
CA ALA A 288 3.44 -10.72 1.06
C ALA A 288 3.27 -9.43 0.22
N HIS A 289 3.37 -9.50 -1.11
CA HIS A 289 3.13 -8.34 -1.99
C HIS A 289 1.69 -7.83 -1.88
N ALA A 290 0.70 -8.72 -1.82
CA ALA A 290 -0.71 -8.34 -1.66
C ALA A 290 -0.95 -7.66 -0.31
N VAL A 291 -0.37 -8.20 0.76
CA VAL A 291 -0.43 -7.62 2.11
C VAL A 291 0.25 -6.25 2.17
N ARG A 292 1.44 -6.11 1.58
CA ARG A 292 2.19 -4.84 1.54
C ARG A 292 1.45 -3.76 0.76
N ARG A 293 0.78 -4.12 -0.32
CA ARG A 293 -0.10 -3.22 -1.09
C ARG A 293 -1.30 -2.78 -0.25
N ALA A 294 -1.93 -3.70 0.46
CA ALA A 294 -3.01 -3.37 1.39
C ALA A 294 -2.53 -2.47 2.54
N GLN A 295 -1.37 -2.77 3.14
CA GLN A 295 -0.75 -1.95 4.18
C GLN A 295 -0.42 -0.53 3.72
N ALA A 296 -0.04 -0.36 2.45
CA ALA A 296 0.27 0.97 1.90
C ALA A 296 -0.95 1.90 1.85
N ILE A 297 -2.15 1.31 1.83
CA ILE A 297 -3.43 2.03 1.74
C ILE A 297 -4.15 2.01 3.11
N ASN A 298 -4.11 0.88 3.81
CA ASN A 298 -4.79 0.69 5.10
C ASN A 298 -3.81 0.89 6.27
N SER A 299 -3.98 1.99 6.96
CA SER A 299 -3.15 2.36 8.11
C SER A 299 -3.37 1.51 9.37
N GLU A 300 -4.39 0.66 9.41
CA GLU A 300 -4.64 -0.27 10.53
C GLU A 300 -3.68 -1.47 10.48
N ILE A 301 -3.16 -1.81 9.31
CA ILE A 301 -2.16 -2.85 9.14
C ILE A 301 -0.79 -2.30 9.57
N LYS A 302 -0.39 -2.52 10.82
CA LYS A 302 0.86 -1.99 11.39
C LYS A 302 2.11 -2.71 10.86
N SER A 303 1.99 -4.01 10.54
CA SER A 303 3.08 -4.86 10.03
C SER A 303 2.56 -5.76 8.91
N TRP A 304 3.45 -6.13 7.99
CA TRP A 304 3.14 -7.11 6.95
C TRP A 304 3.72 -8.50 7.26
N GLY A 305 4.28 -8.72 8.48
CA GLY A 305 4.75 -10.05 8.90
C GLY A 305 3.59 -11.05 8.98
N LEU A 306 3.82 -12.30 8.54
CA LEU A 306 2.78 -13.34 8.44
C LEU A 306 1.98 -13.49 9.75
N LYS A 307 2.67 -13.69 10.86
CA LYS A 307 2.08 -13.88 12.19
C LYS A 307 1.25 -12.69 12.68
N TYR A 308 1.74 -11.45 12.39
CA TYR A 308 0.98 -10.25 12.68
C TYR A 308 -0.32 -10.18 11.87
N ILE A 309 -0.25 -10.51 10.59
CA ILE A 309 -1.42 -10.44 9.69
C ILE A 309 -2.46 -11.48 10.07
N THR A 310 -2.06 -12.70 10.43
CA THR A 310 -3.00 -13.74 10.87
C THR A 310 -3.73 -13.38 12.15
N THR A 311 -3.01 -12.79 13.12
CA THR A 311 -3.61 -12.22 14.34
C THR A 311 -4.51 -11.04 14.03
N TYR A 312 -4.11 -10.14 13.12
CA TYR A 312 -4.93 -9.00 12.65
C TYR A 312 -6.25 -9.47 12.02
N LEU A 313 -6.23 -10.58 11.27
CA LEU A 313 -7.41 -11.19 10.66
C LEU A 313 -8.27 -12.00 11.66
N GLU A 314 -7.82 -12.19 12.90
CA GLU A 314 -8.45 -13.05 13.90
C GLU A 314 -8.59 -14.52 13.40
N LYS A 315 -7.63 -14.99 12.57
CA LYS A 315 -7.63 -16.33 11.92
C LYS A 315 -6.49 -17.24 12.43
N GLU A 316 -5.81 -16.84 13.49
CA GLU A 316 -4.75 -17.64 14.09
C GLU A 316 -5.33 -18.92 14.73
N LYS A 317 -4.64 -20.06 14.57
CA LYS A 317 -5.04 -21.29 15.26
C LYS A 317 -4.85 -21.18 16.78
N ALA A 318 -5.80 -21.64 17.57
CA ALA A 318 -5.70 -21.62 19.03
C ALA A 318 -4.51 -22.43 19.58
N ASN A 319 -4.08 -23.45 18.83
CA ASN A 319 -2.96 -24.34 19.16
C ASN A 319 -1.70 -24.09 18.34
N ARG A 320 -1.55 -22.88 17.80
CA ARG A 320 -0.39 -22.42 17.02
C ARG A 320 0.91 -22.68 17.77
N VAL A 321 1.85 -23.37 17.15
CA VAL A 321 3.21 -23.55 17.67
C VAL A 321 4.08 -22.39 17.22
N TYR A 322 4.71 -21.68 18.15
CA TYR A 322 5.64 -20.61 17.87
C TYR A 322 7.07 -21.05 18.10
N VAL A 323 7.90 -20.98 17.07
CA VAL A 323 9.36 -21.16 17.18
C VAL A 323 10.04 -19.87 16.76
N ASP A 324 10.96 -19.39 17.56
CA ASP A 324 11.81 -18.29 17.16
C ASP A 324 12.77 -18.76 16.06
N GLY A 325 12.86 -18.02 14.96
CA GLY A 325 13.70 -18.36 13.80
C GLY A 325 15.15 -18.69 14.15
N ALA A 326 15.69 -18.04 15.20
CA ALA A 326 17.03 -18.31 15.69
C ALA A 326 17.22 -19.72 16.26
N PHE A 327 16.14 -20.38 16.72
CA PHE A 327 16.20 -21.69 17.36
C PHE A 327 15.70 -22.84 16.48
N ILE A 328 15.12 -22.57 15.31
CA ILE A 328 14.56 -23.59 14.41
C ILE A 328 15.56 -24.70 14.12
N SER A 329 16.74 -24.33 13.61
CA SER A 329 17.77 -25.32 13.28
C SER A 329 18.26 -26.07 14.49
N LYS A 330 18.41 -25.41 15.65
CA LYS A 330 18.85 -26.05 16.90
C LYS A 330 17.83 -27.07 17.40
N ILE A 331 16.55 -26.68 17.49
CA ILE A 331 15.46 -27.56 17.94
C ILE A 331 15.35 -28.77 17.02
N TYR A 332 15.44 -28.54 15.72
CA TYR A 332 15.33 -29.60 14.70
C TYR A 332 16.49 -30.58 14.73
N LEU A 333 17.74 -30.08 14.73
CA LEU A 333 18.94 -30.90 14.64
C LEU A 333 19.27 -31.62 15.95
N GLU A 334 19.11 -30.96 17.11
CA GLU A 334 19.33 -31.59 18.40
C GLU A 334 18.24 -32.61 18.74
N ASN A 335 17.04 -32.44 18.18
CA ASN A 335 15.88 -33.32 18.27
C ASN A 335 15.58 -33.79 19.71
N GLN A 336 15.71 -32.90 20.67
CA GLN A 336 15.46 -33.20 22.07
C GLN A 336 13.97 -33.29 22.34
N SER A 337 13.57 -33.84 23.49
CA SER A 337 12.19 -34.00 23.86
C SER A 337 11.64 -32.77 24.59
N TYR A 338 10.38 -32.43 24.28
CA TYR A 338 9.66 -31.29 24.83
C TYR A 338 8.27 -31.70 25.34
N TYR A 339 7.84 -31.11 26.46
CA TYR A 339 6.43 -31.12 26.84
C TYR A 339 5.67 -30.10 26.04
N VAL A 340 4.66 -30.52 25.31
CA VAL A 340 3.83 -29.66 24.45
C VAL A 340 2.38 -29.73 24.92
N ASN A 341 1.74 -28.59 25.05
CA ASN A 341 0.30 -28.53 25.28
C ASN A 341 -0.42 -28.51 23.91
N PRO A 342 -1.09 -29.59 23.48
CA PRO A 342 -1.68 -29.67 22.13
C PRO A 342 -2.87 -28.72 21.91
N LYS A 343 -3.45 -28.13 23.00
CA LYS A 343 -4.53 -27.16 22.90
C LYS A 343 -4.06 -25.73 22.71
N THR A 344 -2.83 -25.42 23.12
CA THR A 344 -2.29 -24.04 23.10
C THR A 344 -1.00 -23.91 22.29
N GLY A 345 -0.41 -24.98 21.78
CA GLY A 345 0.88 -25.00 21.08
C GLY A 345 2.09 -24.62 21.94
N LYS A 346 1.90 -24.29 23.23
CA LYS A 346 3.01 -23.93 24.11
C LYS A 346 3.82 -25.14 24.51
N TYR A 347 5.14 -25.00 24.43
CA TYR A 347 6.06 -26.08 24.76
C TYR A 347 7.19 -25.64 25.70
N LYS A 348 7.80 -26.60 26.39
CA LYS A 348 8.99 -26.45 27.22
C LYS A 348 9.91 -27.65 27.03
N LYS A 349 11.22 -27.43 27.00
CA LYS A 349 12.21 -28.50 26.89
C LYS A 349 12.21 -29.32 28.17
N ILE A 350 12.26 -30.64 28.05
CA ILE A 350 12.38 -31.53 29.19
C ILE A 350 13.77 -31.36 29.84
N GLY A 351 13.78 -31.13 31.15
CA GLY A 351 14.99 -30.84 31.91
C GLY A 351 15.24 -29.35 32.16
N ASP A 352 14.43 -28.45 31.59
CA ASP A 352 14.47 -27.05 31.95
C ASP A 352 13.85 -26.82 33.36
N PRO A 353 14.24 -25.78 34.11
CA PRO A 353 13.67 -25.46 35.40
C PRO A 353 12.15 -25.40 35.40
N GLY A 354 11.50 -26.16 36.28
CA GLY A 354 10.04 -26.24 36.43
C GLY A 354 9.33 -27.12 35.40
N THR A 355 10.07 -28.04 34.74
CA THR A 355 9.50 -29.08 33.87
C THR A 355 9.41 -30.45 34.59
N ASP A 356 10.07 -30.64 35.72
CA ASP A 356 9.97 -31.85 36.53
C ASP A 356 8.50 -32.04 36.95
N ASP A 357 7.99 -33.23 36.77
CA ASP A 357 6.63 -33.67 37.17
C ASP A 357 5.44 -33.02 36.43
N LEU A 358 5.64 -32.35 35.28
CA LEU A 358 4.54 -31.70 34.54
C LEU A 358 3.46 -32.69 34.10
N LEU A 359 3.81 -33.95 33.72
CA LEU A 359 2.84 -34.99 33.37
C LEU A 359 2.05 -35.51 34.58
N GLU A 360 2.72 -35.65 35.71
CA GLU A 360 2.08 -36.07 36.96
C GLU A 360 1.17 -34.98 37.55
N LYS A 361 1.65 -33.74 37.48
CA LYS A 361 0.93 -32.57 38.01
C LYS A 361 -0.29 -32.16 37.17
N TYR A 362 -0.24 -32.47 35.86
CA TYR A 362 -1.30 -32.09 34.92
C TYR A 362 -1.59 -33.24 33.95
N PRO A 363 -2.18 -34.35 34.40
CA PRO A 363 -2.41 -35.54 33.60
C PRO A 363 -3.29 -35.23 32.40
N GLY A 364 -2.85 -35.67 31.19
CA GLY A 364 -3.53 -35.43 29.93
C GLY A 364 -3.48 -34.02 29.34
N LYS A 365 -2.74 -33.09 29.97
CA LYS A 365 -2.59 -31.70 29.51
C LYS A 365 -1.41 -31.52 28.54
N PHE A 366 -0.39 -32.36 28.68
CA PHE A 366 0.82 -32.29 27.85
C PHE A 366 1.09 -33.61 27.14
N GLU A 367 1.67 -33.51 25.96
CA GLU A 367 2.26 -34.59 25.18
C GLU A 367 3.77 -34.43 25.12
N ILE A 368 4.50 -35.49 24.87
CA ILE A 368 5.95 -35.43 24.63
C ILE A 368 6.16 -35.45 23.10
N TRP A 369 6.80 -34.38 22.61
CA TRP A 369 7.18 -34.26 21.20
C TRP A 369 8.70 -34.16 21.05
N PRO A 370 9.28 -34.84 20.03
CA PRO A 370 10.66 -34.56 19.65
C PRO A 370 10.76 -33.19 18.98
N GLY A 371 11.93 -32.55 19.02
CA GLY A 371 12.16 -31.23 18.47
C GLY A 371 11.81 -31.13 16.98
N GLN A 372 12.07 -32.18 16.22
CA GLN A 372 11.69 -32.26 14.80
C GLN A 372 10.19 -32.06 14.60
N ARG A 373 9.35 -32.73 15.39
CA ARG A 373 7.88 -32.58 15.33
C ARG A 373 7.42 -31.16 15.66
N ILE A 374 8.12 -30.48 16.55
CA ILE A 374 7.82 -29.06 16.87
C ILE A 374 8.04 -28.18 15.65
N VAL A 375 9.16 -28.33 14.96
CA VAL A 375 9.49 -27.55 13.76
C VAL A 375 8.59 -27.93 12.57
N GLU A 376 8.27 -29.23 12.43
CA GLU A 376 7.29 -29.70 11.44
C GLU A 376 5.90 -29.07 11.66
N GLN A 377 5.44 -29.03 12.91
CA GLN A 377 4.16 -28.40 13.25
C GLN A 377 4.21 -26.88 13.02
N TYR A 378 5.33 -26.25 13.36
CA TYR A 378 5.55 -24.83 13.10
C TYR A 378 5.43 -24.52 11.60
N LEU A 379 6.09 -25.29 10.74
CA LEU A 379 6.01 -25.14 9.29
C LEU A 379 4.58 -25.43 8.74
N ASP A 380 3.86 -26.46 9.23
CA ASP A 380 2.46 -26.70 8.83
C ASP A 380 1.55 -25.54 9.23
N ASP A 381 1.80 -24.94 10.40
CA ASP A 381 1.07 -23.76 10.85
C ASP A 381 1.38 -22.53 9.96
N ASP A 382 2.64 -22.30 9.56
CA ASP A 382 3.03 -21.23 8.63
C ASP A 382 2.38 -21.43 7.25
N LEU A 383 2.29 -22.65 6.75
CA LEU A 383 1.58 -22.96 5.50
C LEU A 383 0.07 -22.68 5.60
N TYR A 384 -0.56 -23.04 6.73
CA TYR A 384 -1.96 -22.71 6.99
C TYR A 384 -2.17 -21.20 7.01
N GLU A 385 -1.34 -20.46 7.74
CA GLU A 385 -1.39 -19.02 7.82
C GLU A 385 -1.19 -18.36 6.46
N THR A 386 -0.23 -18.84 5.66
CA THR A 386 0.02 -18.38 4.30
C THR A 386 -1.21 -18.57 3.40
N MET A 387 -1.89 -19.73 3.49
CA MET A 387 -3.12 -20.00 2.73
C MET A 387 -4.26 -19.06 3.14
N VAL A 388 -4.45 -18.81 4.45
CA VAL A 388 -5.46 -17.91 4.99
C VAL A 388 -5.21 -16.46 4.54
N VAL A 389 -3.96 -16.04 4.55
CA VAL A 389 -3.57 -14.68 4.11
C VAL A 389 -3.74 -14.53 2.60
N ASP A 390 -3.36 -15.56 1.81
CA ASP A 390 -3.60 -15.58 0.37
C ASP A 390 -5.10 -15.42 0.07
N GLU A 391 -5.94 -16.20 0.70
CA GLU A 391 -7.40 -16.14 0.52
C GLU A 391 -7.96 -14.75 0.87
N SER A 392 -7.41 -14.11 1.90
CA SER A 392 -7.89 -12.82 2.38
C SER A 392 -7.44 -11.63 1.53
N PHE A 393 -6.23 -11.66 0.96
CA PHE A 393 -5.63 -10.50 0.26
C PHE A 393 -5.53 -10.66 -1.25
N SER A 394 -5.39 -11.89 -1.78
CA SER A 394 -5.22 -12.13 -3.22
C SER A 394 -6.55 -12.15 -4.00
N GLN A 395 -7.70 -12.19 -3.31
CA GLN A 395 -9.01 -12.12 -3.95
C GLN A 395 -9.18 -10.89 -4.83
N SER A 396 -8.57 -9.77 -4.44
CA SER A 396 -8.56 -8.54 -5.25
C SER A 396 -7.91 -8.72 -6.61
N THR A 397 -6.79 -9.43 -6.66
CA THR A 397 -6.07 -9.76 -7.89
C THR A 397 -6.92 -10.66 -8.79
N PHE A 398 -7.57 -11.66 -8.20
CA PHE A 398 -8.48 -12.57 -8.92
C PHE A 398 -9.66 -11.81 -9.55
N LEU A 399 -10.38 -10.98 -8.78
CA LEU A 399 -11.52 -10.22 -9.29
C LEU A 399 -11.14 -9.27 -10.44
N LEU A 400 -10.01 -8.57 -10.31
CA LEU A 400 -9.51 -7.69 -11.37
C LEU A 400 -9.05 -8.47 -12.60
N SER A 401 -8.54 -9.70 -12.44
CA SER A 401 -8.15 -10.56 -13.56
C SER A 401 -9.34 -11.01 -14.42
N LYS A 402 -10.54 -11.03 -13.86
CA LYS A 402 -11.78 -11.36 -14.60
C LYS A 402 -12.24 -10.24 -15.52
N VAL A 403 -11.74 -9.01 -15.35
CA VAL A 403 -12.20 -7.84 -16.11
C VAL A 403 -11.06 -7.14 -16.86
N ILE A 404 -9.82 -7.22 -16.38
CA ILE A 404 -8.69 -6.54 -17.02
C ILE A 404 -7.91 -7.53 -17.90
N PRO A 405 -7.72 -7.26 -19.20
CA PRO A 405 -7.04 -8.16 -20.13
C PRO A 405 -5.51 -8.15 -19.96
N THR A 406 -5.04 -8.66 -18.82
CA THR A 406 -3.62 -8.82 -18.50
C THR A 406 -3.38 -10.08 -17.67
N THR A 407 -2.11 -10.43 -17.38
CA THR A 407 -1.77 -11.62 -16.62
C THR A 407 -1.97 -11.42 -15.11
N TYR A 408 -2.22 -12.52 -14.39
CA TYR A 408 -2.44 -12.50 -12.94
C TYR A 408 -1.27 -11.87 -12.18
N GLU A 409 -0.03 -12.22 -12.53
CA GLU A 409 1.16 -11.67 -11.89
C GLU A 409 1.30 -10.15 -12.11
N ARG A 410 0.91 -9.67 -13.29
CA ARG A 410 0.94 -8.23 -13.56
C ARG A 410 -0.07 -7.47 -12.72
N ILE A 411 -1.28 -7.99 -12.53
CA ILE A 411 -2.29 -7.38 -11.65
C ILE A 411 -1.80 -7.37 -10.20
N SER A 412 -1.15 -8.44 -9.74
CA SER A 412 -0.66 -8.53 -8.36
C SER A 412 0.40 -7.48 -8.02
N THR A 413 1.10 -6.92 -9.02
CA THR A 413 2.25 -6.02 -8.81
C THR A 413 2.11 -4.61 -9.38
N MET A 414 1.19 -4.40 -10.34
CA MET A 414 1.02 -3.11 -11.01
C MET A 414 0.19 -2.10 -10.22
N GLY A 415 0.40 -0.81 -10.53
CA GLY A 415 -0.44 0.27 -10.03
C GLY A 415 -1.78 0.36 -10.77
N THR A 416 -2.80 0.84 -10.07
CA THR A 416 -4.17 0.96 -10.57
C THR A 416 -4.30 1.84 -11.81
N ALA A 417 -3.52 2.94 -11.92
CA ALA A 417 -3.51 3.77 -13.13
C ALA A 417 -3.06 2.99 -14.38
N THR A 418 -2.13 2.04 -14.23
CA THR A 418 -1.71 1.17 -15.33
C THR A 418 -2.83 0.17 -15.70
N LEU A 419 -3.56 -0.32 -14.72
CA LEU A 419 -4.71 -1.22 -14.95
C LEU A 419 -5.84 -0.50 -15.68
N TRP A 420 -6.17 0.73 -15.28
CA TRP A 420 -7.10 1.60 -16.02
C TRP A 420 -6.62 1.87 -17.45
N LYS A 421 -5.32 2.13 -17.63
CA LYS A 421 -4.74 2.30 -18.97
C LYS A 421 -4.94 1.05 -19.84
N ILE A 422 -4.73 -0.15 -19.33
CA ILE A 422 -4.94 -1.39 -20.08
C ILE A 422 -6.40 -1.54 -20.50
N LEU A 423 -7.37 -1.21 -19.63
CA LEU A 423 -8.79 -1.20 -19.99
C LEU A 423 -9.09 -0.23 -21.14
N MET A 424 -8.59 1.00 -21.05
CA MET A 424 -8.80 2.01 -22.09
C MET A 424 -8.12 1.65 -23.41
N LEU A 425 -6.91 1.03 -23.36
CA LEU A 425 -6.24 0.50 -24.53
C LEU A 425 -7.07 -0.62 -25.21
N ALA A 426 -7.65 -1.50 -24.41
CA ALA A 426 -8.51 -2.56 -24.93
C ALA A 426 -9.79 -1.98 -25.58
N TRP A 427 -10.40 -0.97 -24.92
CA TRP A 427 -11.55 -0.27 -25.50
C TRP A 427 -11.21 0.44 -26.81
N SER A 428 -10.09 1.17 -26.86
CA SER A 428 -9.62 1.84 -28.06
C SER A 428 -9.35 0.86 -29.20
N TYR A 429 -8.77 -0.33 -28.89
CA TYR A 429 -8.57 -1.39 -29.88
C TYR A 429 -9.91 -1.91 -30.43
N ASP A 430 -10.87 -2.20 -29.56
CA ASP A 430 -12.18 -2.76 -29.95
C ASP A 430 -13.02 -1.80 -30.79
N ASN A 431 -12.88 -0.49 -30.54
CA ASN A 431 -13.65 0.57 -31.21
C ASN A 431 -12.86 1.34 -32.26
N ASN A 432 -11.66 0.87 -32.63
CA ASN A 432 -10.80 1.50 -33.62
C ASN A 432 -10.49 2.99 -33.32
N LEU A 433 -10.35 3.35 -32.03
CA LEU A 433 -10.09 4.72 -31.56
C LEU A 433 -8.61 5.00 -31.38
N ALA A 434 -8.19 6.23 -31.66
CA ALA A 434 -6.87 6.75 -31.35
C ALA A 434 -6.64 6.80 -29.82
N ILE A 435 -5.37 6.79 -29.42
CA ILE A 435 -4.99 7.03 -28.02
C ILE A 435 -4.64 8.51 -27.88
N PRO A 436 -5.20 9.24 -26.92
CA PRO A 436 -5.00 10.69 -26.81
C PRO A 436 -3.55 11.05 -26.50
N ALA A 437 -3.12 12.21 -26.98
CA ALA A 437 -1.93 12.86 -26.48
C ALA A 437 -2.06 13.11 -24.99
N LYS A 438 -0.95 13.00 -24.25
CA LYS A 438 -0.93 13.22 -22.82
C LYS A 438 -1.19 14.68 -22.51
N ASP A 439 -2.06 14.92 -21.53
CA ASP A 439 -2.22 16.25 -20.96
C ASP A 439 -0.95 16.73 -20.24
N GLU A 440 -0.75 18.01 -20.14
CA GLU A 440 0.39 18.61 -19.46
C GLU A 440 0.21 18.49 -17.94
N LYS A 441 1.22 17.92 -17.28
CA LYS A 441 1.20 17.81 -15.83
C LYS A 441 1.51 19.16 -15.18
N ARG A 442 0.54 19.70 -14.47
CA ARG A 442 0.67 20.93 -13.66
C ARG A 442 0.28 20.67 -12.20
N PRO A 443 0.77 21.49 -11.25
CA PRO A 443 0.25 21.46 -9.90
C PRO A 443 -1.17 22.04 -9.86
N PHE A 444 -2.03 21.49 -9.01
CA PHE A 444 -3.35 22.03 -8.70
C PHE A 444 -3.68 21.84 -7.21
N THR A 445 -4.69 22.56 -6.73
CA THR A 445 -5.12 22.47 -5.34
C THR A 445 -5.88 21.18 -5.11
N GLY A 446 -5.32 20.29 -4.31
CA GLY A 446 -5.91 18.98 -3.97
C GLY A 446 -7.03 19.05 -2.92
N GLY A 447 -7.34 17.92 -2.31
CA GLY A 447 -8.31 17.83 -1.23
C GLY A 447 -7.93 18.68 -0.01
N LEU A 448 -8.93 19.17 0.69
CA LEU A 448 -8.75 20.00 1.89
C LEU A 448 -8.43 19.11 3.10
N SER A 449 -7.38 19.44 3.81
CA SER A 449 -7.01 18.78 5.06
C SER A 449 -6.51 19.82 6.03
N ARG A 450 -7.16 19.97 7.17
CA ARG A 450 -6.85 20.97 8.20
C ARG A 450 -7.04 20.40 9.60
N LEU A 451 -6.32 20.98 10.53
CA LEU A 451 -6.49 20.77 11.96
C LEU A 451 -7.20 22.00 12.54
N LEU A 452 -8.43 21.84 12.96
CA LEU A 452 -9.28 22.94 13.43
C LEU A 452 -9.17 23.11 14.93
N ASN A 453 -9.00 22.01 15.67
CA ASN A 453 -8.81 22.03 17.11
C ASN A 453 -7.69 21.09 17.54
N VAL A 454 -6.67 21.66 18.18
CA VAL A 454 -5.49 20.93 18.69
C VAL A 454 -5.74 20.50 20.13
N GLY A 455 -5.34 19.27 20.49
CA GLY A 455 -5.36 18.77 21.84
C GLY A 455 -6.37 17.63 22.04
N TYR A 456 -6.86 17.49 23.25
CA TYR A 456 -7.78 16.46 23.70
C TYR A 456 -9.23 16.87 23.46
N ALA A 457 -10.04 15.95 22.95
CA ALA A 457 -11.48 16.15 22.81
C ALA A 457 -12.24 14.86 23.18
N LYS A 458 -13.49 15.03 23.64
CA LYS A 458 -14.40 13.95 24.03
C LYS A 458 -15.58 13.85 23.07
N ASN A 459 -16.29 12.73 23.16
CA ASN A 459 -17.58 12.55 22.47
C ASN A 459 -17.48 12.83 20.96
N ILE A 460 -16.66 12.06 20.26
CA ILE A 460 -16.28 12.28 18.86
C ILE A 460 -17.23 11.55 17.93
N VAL A 461 -17.65 12.20 16.86
CA VAL A 461 -18.24 11.60 15.68
C VAL A 461 -17.40 11.94 14.45
N LYS A 462 -17.21 10.98 13.55
CA LYS A 462 -16.67 11.23 12.22
C LYS A 462 -17.75 11.03 11.18
N PHE A 463 -17.98 12.07 10.42
CA PHE A 463 -18.77 12.00 9.19
C PHE A 463 -17.82 11.87 7.99
N ASP A 464 -18.22 11.02 7.04
CA ASP A 464 -17.39 10.69 5.87
C ASP A 464 -18.27 10.55 4.63
N TYR A 465 -17.85 11.15 3.53
CA TYR A 465 -18.59 10.98 2.28
C TYR A 465 -18.32 9.61 1.67
N ALA A 466 -19.37 8.95 1.26
CA ALA A 466 -19.27 7.64 0.61
C ALA A 466 -18.59 7.74 -0.77
N SER A 467 -17.28 7.44 -0.84
CA SER A 467 -16.51 7.51 -2.09
C SER A 467 -16.59 8.90 -2.77
N LEU A 468 -16.27 9.97 -2.04
CA LEU A 468 -16.47 11.37 -2.44
C LEU A 468 -16.13 11.64 -3.91
N TYR A 469 -14.89 11.44 -4.36
CA TYR A 469 -14.48 11.79 -5.72
C TYR A 469 -15.19 11.00 -6.83
N PRO A 470 -15.34 9.66 -6.74
CA PRO A 470 -16.16 8.92 -7.69
C PRO A 470 -17.63 9.37 -7.73
N SER A 471 -18.20 9.72 -6.58
CA SER A 471 -19.57 10.21 -6.50
C SER A 471 -19.72 11.59 -7.15
N ILE A 472 -18.79 12.52 -6.88
CA ILE A 472 -18.72 13.82 -7.56
C ILE A 472 -18.64 13.64 -9.07
N GLN A 473 -17.74 12.77 -9.56
CA GLN A 473 -17.57 12.52 -11.00
C GLN A 473 -18.87 12.06 -11.66
N LEU A 474 -19.56 11.11 -11.03
CA LEU A 474 -20.80 10.57 -11.57
C LEU A 474 -21.98 11.54 -11.50
N VAL A 475 -22.12 12.29 -10.39
CA VAL A 475 -23.22 13.24 -10.18
C VAL A 475 -23.06 14.47 -11.06
N TYR A 476 -21.83 14.98 -11.13
CA TYR A 476 -21.52 16.21 -11.87
C TYR A 476 -20.93 15.97 -13.26
N ASP A 477 -20.95 14.74 -13.76
CA ASP A 477 -20.51 14.34 -15.10
C ASP A 477 -19.09 14.79 -15.49
N ILE A 478 -18.15 14.76 -14.53
CA ILE A 478 -16.79 15.26 -14.72
C ILE A 478 -15.90 14.16 -15.25
N PHE A 479 -15.69 14.13 -16.57
CA PHE A 479 -14.86 13.18 -17.27
C PHE A 479 -14.02 13.86 -18.35
N PRO A 480 -12.85 13.28 -18.73
CA PRO A 480 -12.01 13.89 -19.75
C PRO A 480 -12.70 14.05 -21.09
N ALA A 481 -12.52 15.21 -21.71
CA ALA A 481 -13.10 15.49 -23.03
C ALA A 481 -12.62 14.54 -24.14
N CYS A 482 -11.46 13.90 -23.97
CA CYS A 482 -10.98 12.87 -24.90
C CYS A 482 -11.64 11.50 -24.71
N ASP A 483 -12.54 11.33 -23.74
CA ASP A 483 -13.40 10.15 -23.60
C ASP A 483 -14.67 10.32 -24.46
N VAL A 484 -14.48 10.49 -25.77
CA VAL A 484 -15.51 10.82 -26.76
C VAL A 484 -16.72 9.86 -26.81
N MET A 485 -16.61 8.69 -26.19
CA MET A 485 -17.69 7.70 -26.07
C MET A 485 -18.24 7.58 -24.64
N GLY A 486 -17.74 8.36 -23.66
CA GLY A 486 -18.21 8.30 -22.27
C GLY A 486 -17.97 6.95 -21.58
N VAL A 487 -16.97 6.21 -22.04
CA VAL A 487 -16.73 4.85 -21.54
C VAL A 487 -16.18 4.83 -20.10
N GLN A 488 -15.40 5.86 -19.74
CA GLN A 488 -14.84 5.95 -18.38
C GLN A 488 -15.95 6.15 -17.35
N LYS A 489 -16.94 7.01 -17.65
CA LYS A 489 -18.17 7.18 -16.84
C LYS A 489 -18.89 5.84 -16.64
N SER A 490 -19.14 5.15 -17.74
CA SER A 490 -19.89 3.89 -17.73
C SER A 490 -19.17 2.78 -16.98
N MET A 491 -17.84 2.66 -17.14
CA MET A 491 -17.02 1.72 -16.36
C MET A 491 -17.01 2.09 -14.87
N LEU A 492 -16.84 3.37 -14.53
CA LEU A 492 -16.85 3.82 -13.13
C LEU A 492 -18.19 3.52 -12.46
N LYS A 493 -19.30 3.79 -13.14
CA LYS A 493 -20.66 3.46 -12.69
C LYS A 493 -20.83 1.95 -12.48
N TYR A 494 -20.42 1.12 -13.46
CA TYR A 494 -20.48 -0.33 -13.37
C TYR A 494 -19.76 -0.87 -12.12
N PHE A 495 -18.50 -0.50 -11.92
CA PHE A 495 -17.73 -0.95 -10.76
C PHE A 495 -18.32 -0.46 -9.44
N ARG A 496 -18.86 0.76 -9.41
CA ARG A 496 -19.51 1.30 -8.23
C ARG A 496 -20.78 0.52 -7.88
N ASP A 497 -21.63 0.24 -8.86
CA ASP A 497 -22.89 -0.47 -8.65
C ASP A 497 -22.66 -1.90 -8.14
N ILE A 498 -21.64 -2.60 -8.68
CA ILE A 498 -21.22 -3.91 -8.15
C ILE A 498 -20.71 -3.78 -6.71
N ARG A 499 -19.93 -2.75 -6.40
CA ARG A 499 -19.47 -2.51 -5.03
C ARG A 499 -20.63 -2.30 -4.06
N ILE A 500 -21.60 -1.46 -4.43
CA ILE A 500 -22.80 -1.19 -3.63
C ILE A 500 -23.58 -2.49 -3.41
N LYS A 501 -23.81 -3.27 -4.46
CA LYS A 501 -24.46 -4.58 -4.38
C LYS A 501 -23.77 -5.50 -3.36
N TYR A 502 -22.42 -5.61 -3.41
CA TYR A 502 -21.69 -6.43 -2.45
C TYR A 502 -21.73 -5.88 -1.02
N LYS A 503 -21.68 -4.55 -0.85
CA LYS A 503 -21.84 -3.89 0.47
C LYS A 503 -23.21 -4.20 1.09
N HIS A 504 -24.30 -4.13 0.30
CA HIS A 504 -25.64 -4.46 0.74
C HIS A 504 -25.80 -5.95 1.11
N LEU A 505 -25.25 -6.85 0.28
CA LEU A 505 -25.27 -8.29 0.58
C LEU A 505 -24.49 -8.60 1.86
N ALA A 506 -23.32 -8.00 2.05
CA ALA A 506 -22.55 -8.16 3.29
C ALA A 506 -23.34 -7.71 4.52
N SER A 507 -24.02 -6.56 4.44
CA SER A 507 -24.83 -6.03 5.55
C SER A 507 -26.07 -6.86 5.83
N SER A 508 -26.80 -7.29 4.82
CA SER A 508 -28.03 -8.08 4.97
C SER A 508 -27.78 -9.48 5.51
N LEU A 509 -26.64 -10.10 5.14
CA LEU A 509 -26.26 -11.45 5.56
C LEU A 509 -25.51 -11.48 6.89
N ALA A 510 -25.11 -10.35 7.45
CA ALA A 510 -24.26 -10.28 8.64
C ALA A 510 -24.79 -11.06 9.86
N LYS A 511 -26.14 -11.11 10.01
CA LYS A 511 -26.80 -11.83 11.12
C LYS A 511 -27.19 -13.27 10.74
N THR A 512 -27.53 -13.54 9.49
CA THR A 512 -28.09 -14.84 9.05
C THR A 512 -26.99 -15.79 8.51
N SER A 513 -26.00 -15.25 7.81
CA SER A 513 -24.90 -16.03 7.24
C SER A 513 -23.58 -15.24 7.34
N PRO A 514 -22.91 -15.18 8.52
CA PRO A 514 -21.71 -14.38 8.74
C PRO A 514 -20.54 -14.71 7.78
N VAL A 515 -20.42 -15.97 7.36
CA VAL A 515 -19.38 -16.42 6.42
C VAL A 515 -19.60 -15.82 5.03
N GLU A 516 -20.83 -15.85 4.54
CA GLU A 516 -21.17 -15.22 3.25
C GLU A 516 -21.07 -13.69 3.31
N ALA A 517 -21.48 -13.10 4.43
CA ALA A 517 -21.32 -11.67 4.67
C ALA A 517 -19.84 -11.25 4.58
N GLU A 518 -18.94 -11.99 5.22
CA GLU A 518 -17.50 -11.75 5.15
C GLU A 518 -16.95 -11.94 3.71
N MET A 519 -17.49 -12.90 2.95
CA MET A 519 -17.12 -13.10 1.55
C MET A 519 -17.48 -11.89 0.69
N TYR A 520 -18.70 -11.35 0.83
CA TYR A 520 -19.10 -10.17 0.07
C TYR A 520 -18.36 -8.90 0.50
N ASP A 521 -18.05 -8.75 1.80
CA ASP A 521 -17.24 -7.64 2.29
C ASP A 521 -15.81 -7.70 1.72
N ARG A 522 -15.22 -8.88 1.62
CA ARG A 522 -13.94 -9.10 0.94
C ARG A 522 -13.99 -8.78 -0.55
N LYS A 523 -15.10 -9.06 -1.24
CA LYS A 523 -15.27 -8.77 -2.68
C LYS A 523 -15.44 -7.26 -2.95
N GLN A 524 -16.07 -6.48 -2.06
CA GLN A 524 -16.30 -5.04 -2.30
C GLN A 524 -15.05 -4.17 -2.09
N LEU A 525 -14.14 -4.56 -1.20
CA LEU A 525 -12.96 -3.75 -0.85
C LEU A 525 -12.00 -3.50 -2.03
N PRO A 526 -11.63 -4.51 -2.85
CA PRO A 526 -10.81 -4.30 -4.04
C PRO A 526 -11.42 -3.35 -5.05
N ILE A 527 -12.73 -3.44 -5.23
CA ILE A 527 -13.46 -2.56 -6.14
C ILE A 527 -13.44 -1.14 -5.62
N LYS A 528 -13.63 -0.93 -4.30
CA LYS A 528 -13.48 0.39 -3.65
C LYS A 528 -12.12 1.01 -3.95
N ILE A 529 -11.06 0.23 -3.81
CA ILE A 529 -9.68 0.69 -4.08
C ILE A 529 -9.52 1.05 -5.56
N PHE A 530 -10.04 0.22 -6.45
CA PHE A 530 -9.92 0.40 -7.89
C PHE A 530 -10.66 1.66 -8.39
N ILE A 531 -11.89 1.89 -7.94
CA ILE A 531 -12.66 3.09 -8.31
C ILE A 531 -12.07 4.37 -7.69
N ASN A 532 -11.64 4.33 -6.43
CA ASN A 532 -11.05 5.51 -5.78
C ASN A 532 -9.69 5.88 -6.42
N ALA A 533 -8.95 4.90 -6.92
CA ALA A 533 -7.70 5.15 -7.64
C ALA A 533 -7.90 5.70 -9.06
N TYR A 534 -9.11 5.68 -9.60
CA TYR A 534 -9.41 6.28 -10.90
C TYR A 534 -9.16 7.79 -10.87
N PHE A 535 -9.61 8.49 -9.84
CA PHE A 535 -9.26 9.91 -9.65
C PHE A 535 -7.75 10.17 -9.69
N GLY A 536 -6.96 9.34 -8.99
CA GLY A 536 -5.50 9.42 -9.06
C GLY A 536 -4.93 9.14 -10.47
N SER A 537 -5.64 8.38 -11.29
CA SER A 537 -5.27 8.13 -12.69
C SER A 537 -5.54 9.35 -13.56
N LEU A 538 -6.65 10.05 -13.38
CA LEU A 538 -6.97 11.31 -14.06
C LEU A 538 -5.87 12.36 -13.84
N SER A 539 -5.39 12.47 -12.61
CA SER A 539 -4.33 13.44 -12.23
C SER A 539 -2.91 12.96 -12.55
N ALA A 540 -2.75 11.87 -13.34
CA ALA A 540 -1.47 11.29 -13.73
C ALA A 540 -1.38 11.07 -15.25
N PRO A 541 -1.51 12.10 -16.09
CA PRO A 541 -1.53 11.95 -17.56
C PRO A 541 -0.25 11.34 -18.12
N HIS A 542 0.87 11.42 -17.41
CA HIS A 542 2.14 10.77 -17.80
C HIS A 542 2.08 9.23 -17.75
N VAL A 543 1.16 8.63 -16.94
CA VAL A 543 0.92 7.19 -16.86
C VAL A 543 -0.34 6.79 -17.61
N PHE A 544 -1.39 7.59 -17.49
CA PHE A 544 -2.72 7.37 -18.04
C PHE A 544 -3.03 8.44 -19.10
N PRO A 545 -2.86 8.17 -20.39
CA PRO A 545 -3.02 9.17 -21.46
C PRO A 545 -4.39 9.86 -21.50
N TRP A 546 -5.44 9.18 -21.07
CA TRP A 546 -6.79 9.76 -20.93
C TRP A 546 -6.96 10.63 -19.68
N GLY A 547 -5.92 10.79 -18.85
CA GLY A 547 -5.94 11.69 -17.71
C GLY A 547 -6.07 13.16 -18.17
N GLU A 548 -6.73 13.97 -17.34
CA GLU A 548 -6.97 15.39 -17.58
C GLU A 548 -6.90 16.15 -16.27
N MET A 549 -6.01 17.14 -16.24
CA MET A 549 -5.71 17.87 -15.01
C MET A 549 -6.86 18.77 -14.58
N ASP A 550 -7.59 19.35 -15.52
CA ASP A 550 -8.75 20.21 -15.25
C ASP A 550 -9.90 19.44 -14.62
N SER A 551 -10.20 18.25 -15.13
CA SER A 551 -11.16 17.34 -14.52
C SER A 551 -10.77 16.99 -13.08
N GLY A 552 -9.49 16.70 -12.84
CA GLY A 552 -8.96 16.41 -11.50
C GLY A 552 -9.09 17.60 -10.54
N GLU A 553 -8.81 18.81 -11.00
CA GLU A 553 -8.92 20.04 -10.23
C GLU A 553 -10.38 20.38 -9.89
N THR A 554 -11.30 20.25 -10.86
CA THR A 554 -12.74 20.46 -10.67
C THR A 554 -13.32 19.51 -9.62
N ILE A 555 -12.95 18.22 -9.67
CA ILE A 555 -13.38 17.23 -8.67
C ILE A 555 -12.92 17.62 -7.25
N THR A 556 -11.66 18.05 -7.10
CA THR A 556 -11.16 18.45 -5.78
C THR A 556 -11.76 19.77 -5.32
N CYS A 557 -12.07 20.69 -6.25
CA CYS A 557 -12.78 21.94 -5.96
C CYS A 557 -14.15 21.65 -5.33
N ILE A 558 -14.98 20.84 -5.98
CA ILE A 558 -16.28 20.44 -5.45
C ILE A 558 -16.13 19.69 -4.11
N GLY A 559 -15.15 18.77 -4.00
CA GLY A 559 -14.89 18.06 -2.76
C GLY A 559 -14.57 19.00 -1.59
N ARG A 560 -13.82 20.08 -1.82
CA ARG A 560 -13.56 21.11 -0.81
C ARG A 560 -14.84 21.84 -0.40
N GLN A 561 -15.73 22.13 -1.33
CA GLN A 561 -17.03 22.75 -1.02
C GLN A 561 -17.92 21.81 -0.20
N CYS A 562 -17.95 20.51 -0.55
CA CYS A 562 -18.65 19.51 0.25
C CYS A 562 -18.20 19.50 1.71
N LEU A 563 -16.89 19.60 1.97
CA LEU A 563 -16.38 19.65 3.33
C LEU A 563 -16.73 20.94 4.06
N ARG A 564 -16.66 22.09 3.38
CA ARG A 564 -17.08 23.40 3.97
C ARG A 564 -18.54 23.37 4.39
N MET A 565 -19.38 22.87 3.50
CA MET A 565 -20.80 22.75 3.77
C MET A 565 -21.09 21.83 4.96
N MET A 566 -20.42 20.69 5.05
CA MET A 566 -20.51 19.80 6.20
C MET A 566 -20.15 20.54 7.49
N ILE A 567 -19.04 21.25 7.51
CA ILE A 567 -18.59 22.02 8.68
C ILE A 567 -19.65 23.04 9.09
N MET A 568 -20.16 23.84 8.16
CA MET A 568 -21.15 24.89 8.45
C MET A 568 -22.45 24.30 9.00
N PHE A 569 -22.97 23.25 8.36
CA PHE A 569 -24.20 22.58 8.79
C PHE A 569 -24.10 22.06 10.22
N TYR A 570 -23.04 21.30 10.54
CA TYR A 570 -22.88 20.71 11.87
C TYR A 570 -22.52 21.75 12.93
N MET A 571 -21.75 22.80 12.59
CA MET A 571 -21.49 23.91 13.52
C MET A 571 -22.79 24.66 13.89
N ASN A 572 -23.69 24.87 12.95
CA ASN A 572 -25.00 25.47 13.23
C ASN A 572 -25.86 24.60 14.18
N LYS A 573 -25.59 23.32 14.25
CA LYS A 573 -26.21 22.36 15.19
C LYS A 573 -25.41 22.18 16.50
N GLY A 574 -24.38 23.00 16.73
CA GLY A 574 -23.58 23.00 17.96
C GLY A 574 -22.45 21.97 18.01
N TYR A 575 -22.13 21.28 16.89
CA TYR A 575 -20.97 20.41 16.81
C TYR A 575 -19.69 21.25 16.66
N LYS A 576 -18.59 20.81 17.29
CA LYS A 576 -17.32 21.48 17.20
C LYS A 576 -16.38 20.74 16.25
N PRO A 577 -15.97 21.32 15.12
CA PRO A 577 -15.09 20.64 14.17
C PRO A 577 -13.67 20.51 14.73
N LEU A 578 -13.05 19.34 14.56
CA LEU A 578 -11.74 19.00 15.14
C LEU A 578 -10.67 18.83 14.06
N VAL A 579 -10.85 17.87 13.19
CA VAL A 579 -9.92 17.54 12.11
C VAL A 579 -10.72 17.22 10.87
N MET A 580 -10.32 17.80 9.75
CA MET A 580 -10.83 17.43 8.45
C MET A 580 -9.74 16.79 7.58
N ASP A 581 -10.10 15.82 6.78
CA ASP A 581 -9.18 15.16 5.86
C ASP A 581 -9.90 14.63 4.62
N THR A 582 -9.80 15.37 3.55
CA THR A 582 -10.17 15.03 2.18
C THR A 582 -11.66 14.72 1.94
N ASP A 583 -12.24 13.77 2.65
CA ASP A 583 -13.59 13.22 2.47
C ASP A 583 -14.40 13.15 3.76
N GLY A 584 -13.82 13.56 4.90
CA GLY A 584 -14.50 13.50 6.17
C GLY A 584 -14.00 14.50 7.22
N VAL A 585 -14.82 14.70 8.24
CA VAL A 585 -14.52 15.59 9.37
C VAL A 585 -14.84 14.90 10.69
N ASN A 586 -13.93 15.02 11.65
CA ASN A 586 -14.18 14.67 13.05
C ASN A 586 -14.77 15.86 13.79
N PHE A 587 -15.87 15.64 14.50
CA PHE A 587 -16.50 16.63 15.35
C PHE A 587 -16.56 16.13 16.79
N GLU A 588 -16.48 17.06 17.73
CA GLU A 588 -16.96 16.86 19.08
C GLU A 588 -18.46 17.14 19.08
N THR A 589 -19.26 16.21 19.63
CA THR A 589 -20.71 16.34 19.63
C THR A 589 -21.18 17.30 20.73
N PRO A 590 -22.33 17.97 20.60
CA PRO A 590 -22.93 18.74 21.67
C PRO A 590 -23.15 17.91 22.93
N GLU A 591 -23.14 18.54 24.11
CA GLU A 591 -23.38 17.86 25.41
C GLU A 591 -24.68 17.07 25.39
N GLY A 592 -24.66 15.88 25.98
CA GLY A 592 -25.82 15.00 26.14
C GLY A 592 -26.13 14.07 24.97
N ILE A 593 -25.52 14.26 23.77
CA ILE A 593 -25.80 13.43 22.59
C ILE A 593 -24.93 12.15 22.60
N ALA A 594 -23.75 12.19 23.13
CA ALA A 594 -22.76 11.14 22.96
C ALA A 594 -22.62 10.15 24.14
N GLU A 595 -22.96 10.52 25.37
CA GLU A 595 -22.70 9.70 26.56
C GLU A 595 -23.46 8.37 26.57
N THR A 596 -24.61 8.29 25.89
CA THR A 596 -25.45 7.09 25.83
C THR A 596 -24.97 6.03 24.83
N ARG A 597 -24.00 6.33 23.95
CA ARG A 597 -23.63 5.50 22.80
C ARG A 597 -22.44 4.56 22.99
N TYR A 598 -21.66 4.75 24.03
CA TYR A 598 -20.41 3.97 24.21
C TYR A 598 -20.60 2.57 24.79
N ILE A 599 -21.84 2.18 25.08
CA ILE A 599 -22.13 0.89 25.67
C ILE A 599 -22.39 -0.17 24.61
N GLY A 600 -21.33 -0.58 23.95
CA GLY A 600 -21.20 -1.96 23.47
C GLY A 600 -21.89 -2.40 22.20
N LYS A 601 -22.43 -1.50 21.32
CA LYS A 601 -23.08 -1.95 20.07
C LYS A 601 -22.53 -1.23 18.83
N GLY A 602 -22.47 -1.94 17.71
CA GLY A 602 -22.09 -1.37 16.43
C GLY A 602 -23.09 -0.34 15.92
N LEU A 603 -22.72 0.51 14.96
CA LEU A 603 -23.55 1.58 14.39
C LEU A 603 -24.94 1.16 13.94
N ASN A 604 -25.15 -0.12 13.62
CA ASN A 604 -26.43 -0.71 13.22
C ASN A 604 -27.27 -1.28 14.38
N GLU A 605 -26.80 -1.18 15.63
CA GLU A 605 -27.45 -1.74 16.83
C GLU A 605 -27.82 -0.68 17.86
N LEU A 606 -27.87 0.57 17.49
CA LEU A 606 -28.13 1.71 18.35
C LEU A 606 -29.64 1.90 18.61
N SER A 607 -30.31 0.88 19.10
CA SER A 607 -31.56 1.05 19.83
C SER A 607 -31.26 0.96 21.33
N ILE A 608 -31.35 2.06 22.02
CA ILE A 608 -31.33 2.09 23.48
C ILE A 608 -32.76 2.16 23.96
N GLU A 609 -33.21 1.07 24.58
CA GLU A 609 -34.44 0.97 25.40
C GLU A 609 -35.61 1.90 24.97
N GLY A 610 -36.17 1.64 23.80
CA GLY A 610 -37.47 2.23 23.40
C GLY A 610 -37.51 3.76 23.16
N LYS A 611 -36.37 4.46 23.06
CA LYS A 611 -36.29 5.86 22.66
C LYS A 611 -35.91 5.99 21.21
N GLU A 612 -36.80 6.68 20.44
CA GLU A 612 -36.49 7.15 19.08
C GLU A 612 -35.26 8.07 19.15
N TYR A 613 -34.33 7.81 18.25
CA TYR A 613 -33.05 8.55 18.18
C TYR A 613 -33.27 9.86 17.42
N HIS A 614 -33.33 10.96 18.13
CA HIS A 614 -33.18 12.31 17.57
C HIS A 614 -31.74 12.75 17.86
N GLY A 615 -30.84 12.68 16.93
CA GLY A 615 -29.44 13.02 17.19
C GLY A 615 -28.62 12.92 15.93
N ILE A 616 -27.44 12.35 16.00
CA ILE A 616 -26.48 12.32 14.89
C ILE A 616 -27.04 11.69 13.62
N GLU A 617 -27.88 10.63 13.73
CA GLU A 617 -28.51 10.01 12.56
C GLU A 617 -29.59 10.91 11.92
N ALA A 618 -30.38 11.60 12.75
CA ALA A 618 -31.36 12.55 12.24
C ALA A 618 -30.68 13.73 11.56
N ASP A 619 -29.63 14.27 12.16
CA ASP A 619 -28.83 15.34 11.55
C ASP A 619 -28.16 14.88 10.25
N THR A 620 -27.70 13.63 10.18
CA THR A 620 -27.10 13.07 8.96
C THR A 620 -28.14 12.86 7.87
N ALA A 621 -29.35 12.39 8.22
CA ALA A 621 -30.46 12.25 7.29
C ALA A 621 -30.89 13.61 6.75
N GLU A 622 -31.06 14.61 7.62
CA GLU A 622 -31.40 15.99 7.23
C GLU A 622 -30.34 16.58 6.29
N PHE A 623 -29.04 16.39 6.60
CA PHE A 623 -27.96 16.83 5.74
C PHE A 623 -28.06 16.19 4.34
N ASN A 624 -28.28 14.88 4.28
CA ASN A 624 -28.39 14.15 3.03
C ASN A 624 -29.63 14.60 2.23
N ASP A 625 -30.76 14.80 2.89
CA ASP A 625 -32.00 15.23 2.23
C ASP A 625 -31.86 16.64 1.63
N ILE A 626 -31.15 17.54 2.30
CA ILE A 626 -31.01 18.92 1.84
C ILE A 626 -29.95 19.04 0.75
N PHE A 627 -28.79 18.39 0.92
CA PHE A 627 -27.59 18.68 0.14
C PHE A 627 -27.15 17.58 -0.80
N MET A 628 -27.47 16.31 -0.50
CA MET A 628 -26.96 15.23 -1.32
C MET A 628 -27.82 15.00 -2.54
N ARG A 629 -27.18 14.70 -3.66
CA ARG A 629 -27.81 14.48 -4.96
C ARG A 629 -27.38 13.12 -5.52
N GLY A 630 -28.34 12.43 -6.11
CA GLY A 630 -28.10 11.17 -6.81
C GLY A 630 -27.36 10.18 -5.93
N GLU A 631 -26.11 10.00 -6.25
CA GLU A 631 -25.25 8.95 -5.67
C GLU A 631 -24.32 9.44 -4.57
N MET A 632 -24.35 10.73 -4.24
CA MET A 632 -23.62 11.29 -3.10
C MET A 632 -24.36 10.96 -1.81
N GLY A 633 -23.62 10.72 -0.75
CA GLY A 633 -24.16 10.46 0.58
C GLY A 633 -23.11 10.69 1.64
N LEU A 634 -23.56 11.22 2.78
CA LEU A 634 -22.77 11.34 3.98
C LEU A 634 -23.11 10.18 4.91
N ASP A 635 -22.10 9.47 5.38
CA ASP A 635 -22.20 8.34 6.32
C ASP A 635 -21.53 8.71 7.67
N ILE A 636 -21.98 8.07 8.74
CA ILE A 636 -21.27 8.09 10.02
C ILE A 636 -20.22 6.99 9.98
N ASP A 637 -18.92 7.36 9.92
CA ASP A 637 -17.80 6.39 9.89
C ASP A 637 -17.60 5.72 11.26
N TYR A 638 -17.55 6.53 12.33
CA TYR A 638 -17.48 6.03 13.72
C TYR A 638 -17.93 7.09 14.74
N VAL A 639 -18.23 6.59 15.93
CA VAL A 639 -18.39 7.37 17.14
C VAL A 639 -17.32 6.90 18.12
N ALA A 640 -16.68 7.82 18.84
CA ALA A 640 -15.54 7.51 19.70
C ALA A 640 -15.59 8.32 21.03
N PRO A 641 -15.22 7.72 22.19
CA PRO A 641 -15.23 8.42 23.48
C PRO A 641 -14.26 9.57 23.59
N ALA A 642 -13.07 9.44 22.96
CA ALA A 642 -12.04 10.46 23.01
C ALA A 642 -11.12 10.43 21.80
N CYS A 643 -10.53 11.60 21.50
CA CYS A 643 -9.44 11.71 20.56
C CYS A 643 -8.37 12.70 21.04
N ILE A 644 -7.19 12.59 20.44
CA ILE A 644 -6.09 13.55 20.58
C ILE A 644 -5.71 14.01 19.19
N ASN A 645 -5.84 15.28 18.95
CA ASN A 645 -5.46 15.94 17.69
C ASN A 645 -4.08 16.57 17.86
N VAL A 646 -3.08 15.99 17.21
CA VAL A 646 -1.66 16.38 17.39
C VAL A 646 -1.23 17.42 16.35
N SER A 647 -1.46 17.10 15.09
CA SER A 647 -1.13 17.94 13.94
C SER A 647 -1.94 17.49 12.73
N ARG A 648 -1.88 18.27 11.65
CA ARG A 648 -2.54 17.94 10.38
C ARG A 648 -2.26 16.49 9.96
N LYS A 649 -3.31 15.70 9.76
CA LYS A 649 -3.26 14.25 9.46
C LYS A 649 -2.62 13.38 10.54
N ASN A 650 -2.40 13.87 11.75
CA ASN A 650 -1.87 13.09 12.87
C ASN A 650 -2.79 13.23 14.08
N TYR A 651 -3.57 12.19 14.33
CA TYR A 651 -4.49 12.13 15.46
C TYR A 651 -4.66 10.70 15.98
N ILE A 652 -5.06 10.59 17.21
CA ILE A 652 -5.19 9.35 17.96
C ILE A 652 -6.63 9.26 18.46
N ILE A 653 -7.29 8.14 18.24
CA ILE A 653 -8.69 7.95 18.60
C ILE A 653 -8.85 6.69 19.40
N LYS A 654 -9.65 6.77 20.48
CA LYS A 654 -10.13 5.63 21.23
C LYS A 654 -11.45 5.17 20.63
N ILE A 655 -11.49 3.98 20.04
CA ILE A 655 -12.70 3.39 19.48
C ILE A 655 -13.10 2.15 20.27
N ILE A 656 -14.41 1.85 20.28
CA ILE A 656 -14.94 0.62 20.87
C ILE A 656 -15.37 -0.29 19.72
N LYS A 657 -14.74 -1.46 19.59
CA LYS A 657 -15.08 -2.45 18.55
C LYS A 657 -15.34 -3.80 19.21
N LYS A 658 -16.54 -4.37 19.00
CA LYS A 658 -16.96 -5.64 19.64
C LYS A 658 -16.81 -5.62 21.17
N GLY A 659 -17.16 -4.51 21.84
CA GLY A 659 -17.06 -4.34 23.29
C GLY A 659 -15.62 -4.20 23.82
N LYS A 660 -14.61 -4.12 22.96
CA LYS A 660 -13.20 -3.92 23.35
C LYS A 660 -12.73 -2.54 22.91
N GLU A 661 -12.02 -1.86 23.82
CA GLU A 661 -11.34 -0.62 23.50
C GLU A 661 -10.17 -0.89 22.56
N LYS A 662 -10.09 -0.12 21.49
CA LYS A 662 -8.95 -0.13 20.55
C LYS A 662 -8.49 1.30 20.29
N ILE A 663 -7.19 1.50 20.18
CA ILE A 663 -6.59 2.78 19.80
C ILE A 663 -6.31 2.77 18.30
N LYS A 664 -6.95 3.70 17.59
CA LYS A 664 -6.72 3.95 16.16
C LYS A 664 -5.77 5.12 16.01
N LEU A 665 -4.64 4.89 15.34
CA LEU A 665 -3.65 5.92 15.06
C LEU A 665 -3.78 6.38 13.61
N THR A 666 -3.73 7.67 13.36
CA THR A 666 -3.67 8.25 12.02
C THR A 666 -2.43 9.12 11.90
N GLY A 667 -1.71 9.00 10.77
CA GLY A 667 -0.56 9.83 10.44
C GLY A 667 0.82 9.21 10.66
N ASN A 668 1.79 9.67 9.85
CA ASN A 668 3.13 9.09 9.79
C ASN A 668 4.02 9.46 10.98
N THR A 669 3.79 10.61 11.60
CA THR A 669 4.59 11.09 12.75
C THR A 669 4.42 10.15 13.95
N ILE A 670 3.22 9.63 14.14
CA ILE A 670 2.85 8.74 15.24
C ILE A 670 3.13 7.26 14.90
N LYS A 671 3.04 6.88 13.63
CA LYS A 671 3.12 5.50 13.12
C LYS A 671 4.44 5.09 12.50
N SER A 672 5.50 5.87 12.60
CA SER A 672 6.73 5.58 11.87
C SER A 672 7.21 4.14 12.07
N LYS A 673 7.30 3.38 10.98
CA LYS A 673 7.83 2.00 10.96
C LYS A 673 9.31 1.90 11.37
N ARG A 674 9.97 3.04 11.55
CA ARG A 674 11.39 3.15 11.94
C ARG A 674 11.58 3.49 13.41
N LEU A 675 10.50 3.47 14.20
CA LEU A 675 10.61 3.71 15.65
C LEU A 675 11.31 2.52 16.32
N GLN A 676 12.14 2.84 17.29
CA GLN A 676 12.72 1.85 18.20
C GLN A 676 11.60 1.20 19.02
N GLN A 677 11.76 -0.06 19.40
CA GLN A 677 10.69 -0.82 20.04
C GLN A 677 10.24 -0.22 21.37
N PHE A 678 11.18 0.29 22.18
CA PHE A 678 10.83 0.93 23.46
C PHE A 678 9.99 2.20 23.27
N VAL A 679 10.19 2.94 22.17
CA VAL A 679 9.36 4.10 21.83
C VAL A 679 7.95 3.68 21.45
N VAL A 680 7.79 2.57 20.73
CA VAL A 680 6.47 2.01 20.39
C VAL A 680 5.72 1.61 21.67
N GLU A 681 6.39 0.90 22.57
CA GLU A 681 5.81 0.48 23.85
C GLU A 681 5.40 1.69 24.71
N PHE A 682 6.26 2.70 24.79
CA PHE A 682 5.94 3.96 25.46
C PHE A 682 4.71 4.65 24.88
N LEU A 683 4.64 4.73 23.53
CA LEU A 683 3.54 5.41 22.85
C LEU A 683 2.21 4.65 23.07
N ASP A 684 2.21 3.33 23.00
CA ASP A 684 0.99 2.52 23.21
C ASP A 684 0.42 2.71 24.63
N GLU A 685 1.27 2.72 25.65
CA GLU A 685 0.89 2.98 27.06
C GLU A 685 0.52 4.46 27.27
N GLY A 686 1.34 5.38 26.74
CA GLY A 686 1.13 6.82 26.86
C GLY A 686 -0.15 7.30 26.18
N PHE A 687 -0.51 6.73 25.03
CA PHE A 687 -1.79 7.05 24.37
C PHE A 687 -2.98 6.61 25.21
N THR A 688 -2.87 5.47 25.88
CA THR A 688 -3.93 5.00 26.79
C THR A 688 -4.16 6.00 27.93
N HIS A 689 -3.10 6.49 28.56
CA HIS A 689 -3.20 7.52 29.60
C HIS A 689 -3.82 8.81 29.08
N LEU A 690 -3.30 9.35 27.99
CA LEU A 690 -3.80 10.60 27.40
C LEU A 690 -5.26 10.50 26.95
N LEU A 691 -5.68 9.37 26.33
CA LEU A 691 -7.06 9.18 25.89
C LEU A 691 -8.06 8.97 27.04
N ASN A 692 -7.56 8.62 28.22
CA ASN A 692 -8.35 8.59 29.47
C ASN A 692 -8.37 9.95 30.18
N GLY A 693 -7.73 10.97 29.64
CA GLY A 693 -7.60 12.28 30.27
C GLY A 693 -6.54 12.36 31.38
N ASP A 694 -5.74 11.30 31.53
CA ASP A 694 -4.73 11.17 32.60
C ASP A 694 -3.35 11.67 32.14
N GLY A 695 -3.19 12.99 32.10
CA GLY A 695 -1.90 13.62 31.76
C GLY A 695 -0.80 13.33 32.77
N GLN A 696 -1.15 13.12 34.06
CA GLN A 696 -0.16 12.85 35.13
C GLN A 696 0.53 11.51 34.92
N SER A 697 -0.23 10.44 34.66
CA SER A 697 0.35 9.12 34.40
C SER A 697 1.21 9.11 33.13
N PHE A 698 0.82 9.86 32.10
CA PHE A 698 1.66 10.05 30.92
C PHE A 698 3.02 10.69 31.28
N LEU A 699 3.03 11.75 32.08
CA LEU A 699 4.27 12.41 32.51
C LEU A 699 5.13 11.50 33.36
N ASN A 700 4.53 10.74 34.27
CA ASN A 700 5.24 9.76 35.12
C ASN A 700 5.90 8.68 34.24
N LEU A 701 5.19 8.18 33.22
CA LEU A 701 5.73 7.23 32.24
C LEU A 701 6.90 7.85 31.45
N TYR A 702 6.77 9.11 31.01
CA TYR A 702 7.84 9.84 30.32
C TYR A 702 9.10 9.91 31.17
N TYR A 703 9.01 10.39 32.41
CA TYR A 703 10.17 10.54 33.29
C TYR A 703 10.78 9.19 33.68
N SER A 704 9.96 8.15 33.92
CA SER A 704 10.46 6.80 34.13
C SER A 704 11.26 6.28 32.93
N THR A 705 10.77 6.53 31.72
CA THR A 705 11.44 6.10 30.48
C THR A 705 12.75 6.84 30.26
N ILE A 706 12.79 8.17 30.50
CA ILE A 706 14.04 8.95 30.43
C ILE A 706 15.08 8.39 31.42
N ARG A 707 14.66 8.04 32.65
CA ARG A 707 15.54 7.45 33.66
C ARG A 707 16.11 6.11 33.19
N LYS A 708 15.27 5.23 32.60
CA LYS A 708 15.73 3.96 32.04
C LYS A 708 16.74 4.14 30.88
N ILE A 709 16.52 5.17 30.01
CA ILE A 709 17.49 5.49 28.95
C ILE A 709 18.81 5.96 29.58
N TYR A 710 18.73 6.85 30.55
CA TYR A 710 19.92 7.41 31.21
C TYR A 710 20.76 6.33 31.92
N ASN A 711 20.13 5.43 32.64
CA ASN A 711 20.77 4.32 33.36
C ASN A 711 21.15 3.15 32.45
N LYS A 712 20.93 3.22 31.14
CA LYS A 712 21.15 2.13 30.18
C LYS A 712 20.39 0.83 30.51
N GLU A 713 19.22 0.97 31.09
CA GLU A 713 18.33 -0.14 31.49
C GLU A 713 17.44 -0.62 30.33
N ILE A 714 17.38 0.12 29.20
CA ILE A 714 16.62 -0.30 28.03
C ILE A 714 17.36 -1.45 27.33
N PRO A 715 16.74 -2.62 27.14
CA PRO A 715 17.38 -3.74 26.43
C PRO A 715 17.83 -3.35 25.01
N LEU A 716 18.98 -3.88 24.57
CA LEU A 716 19.53 -3.60 23.24
C LEU A 716 18.56 -3.98 22.12
N ALA A 717 17.80 -5.07 22.28
CA ALA A 717 16.76 -5.47 21.32
C ALA A 717 15.67 -4.42 21.13
N LYS A 718 15.38 -3.62 22.17
CA LYS A 718 14.34 -2.57 22.14
C LYS A 718 14.85 -1.20 21.69
N ILE A 719 16.17 -0.95 21.86
CA ILE A 719 16.78 0.34 21.51
C ILE A 719 17.48 0.32 20.14
N ALA A 720 17.76 -0.86 19.59
CA ALA A 720 18.37 -1.00 18.27
C ALA A 720 17.55 -0.34 17.17
N SER A 721 18.23 0.38 16.30
CA SER A 721 17.70 0.84 15.03
C SER A 721 17.71 -0.32 14.03
N LYS A 722 16.71 -0.38 13.13
CA LYS A 722 16.60 -1.40 12.09
C LYS A 722 16.48 -0.78 10.72
N ALA A 723 17.23 -1.34 9.77
CA ALA A 723 17.15 -0.94 8.38
C ALA A 723 17.19 -2.14 7.46
N ARG A 724 16.39 -2.10 6.39
CA ARG A 724 16.32 -3.17 5.40
C ARG A 724 17.32 -2.93 4.27
N VAL A 725 18.03 -3.96 3.88
CA VAL A 725 18.96 -3.93 2.73
C VAL A 725 18.14 -3.86 1.44
N LYS A 726 18.25 -2.74 0.71
CA LYS A 726 17.48 -2.47 -0.51
C LYS A 726 18.31 -2.56 -1.80
N GLN A 727 19.61 -2.70 -1.70
CA GLN A 727 20.55 -2.73 -2.82
C GLN A 727 21.81 -3.52 -2.44
N SER A 728 22.52 -4.05 -3.43
CA SER A 728 23.80 -4.73 -3.17
C SER A 728 24.88 -3.76 -2.65
N ALA A 729 25.90 -4.31 -2.00
CA ALA A 729 27.04 -3.52 -1.54
C ALA A 729 27.76 -2.77 -2.69
N ASN A 730 27.84 -3.40 -3.87
CA ASN A 730 28.43 -2.79 -5.06
C ASN A 730 27.56 -1.66 -5.63
N ASP A 731 26.26 -1.86 -5.72
CA ASP A 731 25.33 -0.81 -6.17
C ASP A 731 25.34 0.37 -5.22
N TYR A 732 25.41 0.12 -3.92
CA TYR A 732 25.55 1.17 -2.90
C TYR A 732 26.85 1.97 -3.07
N LYS A 733 27.99 1.32 -3.26
CA LYS A 733 29.28 1.98 -3.53
C LYS A 733 29.19 2.88 -4.78
N ASN A 734 28.54 2.38 -5.85
CA ASN A 734 28.31 3.15 -7.08
C ASN A 734 27.33 4.29 -6.88
N HIS A 735 26.28 4.09 -6.09
CA HIS A 735 25.32 5.13 -5.74
C HIS A 735 25.98 6.28 -4.96
N CYS A 736 26.85 5.96 -4.01
CA CYS A 736 27.58 6.96 -3.22
C CYS A 736 28.57 7.82 -4.03
N LYS A 737 28.97 7.37 -5.23
CA LYS A 737 29.80 8.16 -6.16
C LYS A 737 28.98 9.19 -6.95
N LYS A 738 27.65 9.05 -7.01
CA LYS A 738 26.77 9.98 -7.75
C LYS A 738 26.59 11.27 -6.95
N THR A 739 26.55 12.39 -7.67
CA THR A 739 26.17 13.68 -7.13
C THR A 739 24.69 13.94 -7.37
N THR A 740 24.01 14.62 -6.43
CA THR A 740 22.65 15.11 -6.62
C THR A 740 22.60 16.22 -7.68
N LYS A 741 21.41 16.55 -8.17
CA LYS A 741 21.23 17.72 -9.10
C LYS A 741 21.74 19.02 -8.51
N SER A 742 21.84 19.14 -7.17
CA SER A 742 22.41 20.27 -6.44
C SER A 742 23.94 20.18 -6.24
N GLY A 743 24.62 19.18 -6.80
CA GLY A 743 26.05 18.99 -6.68
C GLY A 743 26.51 18.36 -5.35
N SER A 744 25.58 17.98 -4.46
CA SER A 744 25.91 17.32 -3.19
C SER A 744 26.12 15.81 -3.39
N THR A 745 26.99 15.17 -2.61
CA THR A 745 27.12 13.71 -2.58
C THR A 745 25.87 13.09 -1.95
N MET A 746 25.50 11.89 -2.41
CA MET A 746 24.37 11.13 -1.84
C MET A 746 24.58 10.82 -0.37
N SER A 747 23.50 10.81 0.42
CA SER A 747 23.58 10.54 1.87
C SER A 747 24.03 9.10 2.13
N ARG A 748 24.95 8.95 3.08
CA ARG A 748 25.43 7.64 3.54
C ARG A 748 24.40 6.97 4.45
N GLN A 749 24.33 5.65 4.41
CA GLN A 749 23.39 4.83 5.17
C GLN A 749 24.15 3.96 6.17
N ALA A 750 23.86 4.10 7.47
CA ALA A 750 24.61 3.42 8.53
C ALA A 750 24.67 1.90 8.34
N HIS A 751 23.55 1.25 8.07
CA HIS A 751 23.53 -0.22 7.87
C HIS A 751 24.34 -0.68 6.66
N MET A 752 24.40 0.12 5.58
CA MET A 752 25.21 -0.21 4.41
C MET A 752 26.70 0.02 4.65
N GLU A 753 27.06 1.06 5.39
CA GLU A 753 28.47 1.29 5.81
C GLU A 753 28.95 0.20 6.78
N LEU A 754 28.08 -0.24 7.71
CA LEU A 754 28.37 -1.36 8.61
C LEU A 754 28.56 -2.69 7.87
N ILE A 755 27.73 -2.95 6.85
CA ILE A 755 27.90 -4.12 5.97
C ILE A 755 29.27 -4.09 5.29
N LEU A 756 29.71 -2.91 4.81
CA LEU A 756 31.00 -2.74 4.15
C LEU A 756 32.17 -2.82 5.13
N GLU A 757 32.03 -2.24 6.33
CA GLU A 757 33.07 -2.23 7.35
C GLU A 757 33.32 -3.63 7.95
N ASN A 758 32.28 -4.44 8.08
CA ASN A 758 32.36 -5.79 8.64
C ASN A 758 32.48 -6.89 7.58
N ASP A 759 32.60 -6.52 6.30
CA ASP A 759 32.62 -7.46 5.16
C ASP A 759 31.47 -8.48 5.21
N TYR A 760 30.28 -7.98 5.62
CA TYR A 760 29.11 -8.81 5.86
C TYR A 760 28.33 -9.08 4.55
N HIS A 761 28.07 -10.34 4.26
CA HIS A 761 27.30 -10.77 3.11
C HIS A 761 25.79 -10.63 3.38
N ALA A 762 25.27 -9.39 3.25
CA ALA A 762 23.85 -9.14 3.42
C ALA A 762 23.06 -9.49 2.17
N THR A 763 21.93 -10.16 2.37
CA THR A 763 20.97 -10.46 1.29
C THR A 763 20.00 -9.29 1.05
N LEU A 764 19.49 -9.15 -0.19
CA LEU A 764 18.47 -8.17 -0.49
C LEU A 764 17.20 -8.49 0.30
N GLY A 765 16.73 -7.50 1.08
CA GLY A 765 15.56 -7.67 1.93
C GLY A 765 15.87 -8.02 3.39
N GLU A 766 17.08 -8.37 3.72
CA GLU A 766 17.52 -8.61 5.09
C GLU A 766 17.41 -7.35 5.96
N THR A 767 17.10 -7.55 7.24
CA THR A 767 17.05 -6.46 8.23
C THR A 767 18.34 -6.43 9.06
N ILE A 768 19.02 -5.30 9.02
CA ILE A 768 20.22 -5.05 9.83
C ILE A 768 19.85 -4.27 11.09
N TYR A 769 20.22 -4.81 12.24
CA TYR A 769 20.09 -4.17 13.54
C TYR A 769 21.40 -3.49 13.93
N TYR A 770 21.31 -2.23 14.35
CA TYR A 770 22.50 -1.48 14.74
C TYR A 770 22.19 -0.47 15.85
N ILE A 771 23.22 -0.16 16.63
CA ILE A 771 23.14 0.72 17.80
C ILE A 771 24.16 1.84 17.65
N ASN A 772 23.71 3.10 17.82
CA ASN A 772 24.61 4.24 17.90
C ASN A 772 25.30 4.25 19.27
N ASN A 773 26.63 4.26 19.26
CA ASN A 773 27.49 4.34 20.45
C ASN A 773 28.42 5.56 20.45
N GLY A 774 28.12 6.58 19.63
CA GLY A 774 28.85 7.84 19.62
C GLY A 774 28.86 8.52 20.99
N ALA A 775 29.93 9.20 21.30
CA ALA A 775 30.13 9.79 22.63
C ALA A 775 29.36 11.10 22.86
N LYS A 776 28.94 11.79 21.79
CA LYS A 776 28.31 13.10 21.87
C LYS A 776 26.87 13.12 21.32
N LYS A 777 26.06 14.03 21.80
CA LYS A 777 24.69 14.27 21.30
C LYS A 777 24.60 14.43 19.77
N GLY A 778 25.58 15.11 19.16
CA GLY A 778 25.64 15.40 17.74
C GLY A 778 26.27 14.30 16.88
N ASP A 779 26.73 13.20 17.47
CA ASP A 779 27.30 12.08 16.73
C ASP A 779 26.21 11.32 15.97
N GLY A 780 26.09 11.63 14.67
CA GLY A 780 25.20 10.91 13.76
C GLY A 780 25.65 9.47 13.56
N ASP A 781 24.77 8.63 13.02
CA ASP A 781 25.11 7.24 12.74
C ASP A 781 26.29 7.12 11.79
N VAL A 782 26.39 8.05 10.85
CA VAL A 782 27.48 8.16 9.88
C VAL A 782 27.90 9.64 9.76
N LYS A 783 29.19 9.88 9.79
CA LYS A 783 29.79 11.22 9.67
C LYS A 783 30.87 11.19 8.58
N LYS A 784 30.79 12.10 7.62
CA LYS A 784 31.88 12.33 6.66
C LYS A 784 32.89 13.31 7.27
N ILE A 785 34.12 12.88 7.44
CA ILE A 785 35.23 13.69 7.95
C ILE A 785 36.03 14.23 6.78
N THR A 786 35.85 15.50 6.47
CA THR A 786 36.59 16.17 5.38
C THR A 786 37.85 16.88 5.89
N LYS A 787 37.83 17.33 7.16
CA LYS A 787 38.97 17.98 7.83
C LYS A 787 39.13 17.34 9.22
N PRO A 788 39.90 16.24 9.33
CA PRO A 788 40.04 15.56 10.60
C PRO A 788 40.83 16.42 11.61
N THR A 789 40.36 16.43 12.84
CA THR A 789 41.07 17.04 13.98
C THR A 789 42.33 16.24 14.31
N LYS A 790 43.24 16.82 15.09
CA LYS A 790 44.45 16.15 15.55
C LYS A 790 44.12 14.85 16.30
N LYS A 791 43.12 14.87 17.18
CA LYS A 791 42.66 13.70 17.94
C LYS A 791 42.10 12.62 17.03
N GLU A 792 41.24 12.98 16.05
CA GLU A 792 40.71 12.01 15.10
C GLU A 792 41.78 11.33 14.26
N LYS A 793 42.86 12.03 13.93
CA LYS A 793 44.04 11.45 13.25
C LYS A 793 44.77 10.48 14.13
N GLU A 794 45.03 10.84 15.40
CA GLU A 794 45.69 10.02 16.38
C GLU A 794 44.90 8.74 16.70
N ASP A 795 43.58 8.89 16.95
CA ASP A 795 42.67 7.77 17.22
C ASP A 795 42.57 6.82 16.01
N TYR A 796 42.52 7.35 14.78
CA TYR A 796 42.48 6.54 13.56
C TYR A 796 43.82 5.77 13.34
N LEU A 797 44.96 6.46 13.52
CA LEU A 797 46.28 5.84 13.39
C LEU A 797 46.48 4.72 14.42
N LEU A 798 45.99 4.93 15.65
CA LEU A 798 46.08 3.94 16.73
C LEU A 798 45.21 2.70 16.43
N LYS A 799 44.04 2.89 15.83
CA LYS A 799 43.12 1.81 15.54
C LYS A 799 43.48 1.02 14.28
N HIS A 800 43.99 1.70 13.25
CA HIS A 800 44.18 1.12 11.91
C HIS A 800 45.63 1.03 11.44
N GLY A 801 46.59 1.62 12.19
CA GLY A 801 48.01 1.60 11.83
C GLY A 801 48.38 2.42 10.60
N CYS A 802 47.51 3.26 10.08
CA CYS A 802 47.71 4.11 8.91
C CYS A 802 47.08 5.48 9.08
N GLU A 803 47.44 6.45 8.22
CA GLU A 803 46.83 7.78 8.24
C GLU A 803 45.36 7.76 7.79
N ILE A 804 44.54 8.66 8.36
CA ILE A 804 43.12 8.77 8.01
C ILE A 804 42.96 9.15 6.53
N PRO A 805 42.21 8.36 5.74
CA PRO A 805 41.99 8.66 4.32
C PRO A 805 41.26 9.99 4.11
N LYS A 806 41.52 10.63 2.97
CA LYS A 806 40.73 11.81 2.54
C LYS A 806 39.25 11.44 2.38
N ASP A 807 38.38 12.27 2.91
CA ASP A 807 36.93 12.01 2.92
C ASP A 807 36.50 10.73 3.67
N PHE A 808 37.18 10.45 4.78
CA PHE A 808 36.87 9.29 5.61
C PHE A 808 35.43 9.30 6.11
N ILE A 809 34.80 8.13 6.08
CA ILE A 809 33.48 7.89 6.61
C ILE A 809 33.62 7.25 8.00
N GLN A 810 33.29 8.00 9.02
CA GLN A 810 33.22 7.50 10.38
C GLN A 810 31.84 6.93 10.64
N VAL A 811 31.75 5.68 11.06
CA VAL A 811 30.52 5.02 11.51
C VAL A 811 30.52 5.02 13.03
N ASN A 812 29.51 5.65 13.63
CA ASN A 812 29.33 5.73 15.09
C ASN A 812 28.29 4.71 15.57
N CYS A 813 28.26 3.57 14.91
CA CYS A 813 27.33 2.49 15.20
C CYS A 813 28.07 1.16 15.20
N TYR A 814 27.53 0.18 15.87
CA TYR A 814 27.90 -1.22 15.72
C TYR A 814 26.70 -2.07 15.36
N MET A 815 26.92 -3.12 14.59
CA MET A 815 25.92 -4.08 14.19
C MET A 815 25.74 -5.13 15.29
N ILE A 816 24.49 -5.54 15.53
CA ILE A 816 24.17 -6.68 16.38
C ILE A 816 23.43 -7.71 15.53
N PRO A 817 23.90 -8.95 15.48
CA PRO A 817 23.17 -10.02 14.81
C PRO A 817 21.79 -10.22 15.43
N GLU A 818 20.77 -10.36 14.59
CA GLU A 818 19.39 -10.62 15.05
C GLU A 818 19.32 -11.84 15.98
N LYS A 819 20.09 -12.85 15.67
CA LYS A 819 20.23 -14.07 16.46
C LYS A 819 20.72 -13.83 17.90
N GLU A 820 21.61 -12.86 18.11
CA GLU A 820 22.12 -12.48 19.44
C GLU A 820 21.05 -11.74 20.23
N LEU A 821 20.32 -10.82 19.59
CA LEU A 821 19.20 -10.11 20.21
C LEU A 821 18.06 -11.06 20.57
N ALA A 822 17.78 -12.04 19.72
CA ALA A 822 16.76 -13.05 19.98
C ALA A 822 17.13 -13.98 21.14
N ASN A 823 18.38 -14.41 21.21
CA ASN A 823 18.88 -15.27 22.28
C ASN A 823 18.90 -14.57 23.65
N ASN A 824 19.12 -13.26 23.66
CA ASN A 824 19.25 -12.44 24.85
C ASN A 824 18.34 -11.20 24.80
N PRO A 825 17.01 -11.34 24.79
CA PRO A 825 16.07 -10.23 24.59
C PRO A 825 16.16 -9.14 25.66
N ASN A 826 16.68 -9.45 26.84
CA ASN A 826 16.87 -8.52 27.95
C ASN A 826 18.32 -8.03 28.10
N MET A 827 19.19 -8.34 27.14
CA MET A 827 20.57 -7.90 27.16
C MET A 827 20.64 -6.36 27.18
N THR A 828 21.33 -5.79 28.14
CA THR A 828 21.65 -4.37 28.21
C THR A 828 23.10 -4.15 27.75
N GLY A 829 23.43 -2.92 27.38
CA GLY A 829 24.77 -2.60 26.90
C GLY A 829 24.96 -1.12 26.57
N GLU A 830 26.06 -0.81 25.92
CA GLU A 830 26.46 0.56 25.64
C GLU A 830 25.68 1.16 24.44
N TYR A 831 25.13 2.35 24.64
CA TYR A 831 24.53 3.16 23.60
C TYR A 831 24.66 4.65 23.90
N ASN A 832 24.50 5.48 22.89
CA ASN A 832 24.54 6.93 23.02
C ASN A 832 23.27 7.45 23.75
N VAL A 833 23.39 7.68 25.04
CA VAL A 833 22.30 8.17 25.91
C VAL A 833 21.75 9.49 25.39
N ALA A 834 22.62 10.48 25.16
CA ALA A 834 22.20 11.82 24.76
C ALA A 834 21.44 11.84 23.42
N ARG A 835 21.88 11.03 22.46
CA ARG A 835 21.20 10.85 21.18
C ARG A 835 19.84 10.18 21.34
N ASN A 836 19.75 9.11 22.14
CA ASN A 836 18.48 8.42 22.36
C ASN A 836 17.47 9.29 23.07
N VAL A 837 17.87 10.06 24.12
CA VAL A 837 17.01 11.05 24.77
C VAL A 837 16.52 12.10 23.76
N THR A 838 17.43 12.68 22.96
CA THR A 838 17.06 13.68 21.94
C THR A 838 16.09 13.08 20.91
N THR A 839 16.33 11.87 20.47
CA THR A 839 15.47 11.19 19.49
C THR A 839 14.10 10.86 20.09
N PHE A 840 14.06 10.42 21.34
CA PHE A 840 12.85 10.16 22.08
C PHE A 840 12.05 11.46 22.29
N ASN A 841 12.67 12.53 22.75
CA ASN A 841 12.02 13.83 22.92
C ASN A 841 11.36 14.34 21.63
N LYS A 842 12.04 14.24 20.49
CA LYS A 842 11.45 14.59 19.17
C LYS A 842 10.20 13.80 18.82
N ARG A 843 9.98 12.64 19.43
CA ARG A 843 8.76 11.83 19.24
C ARG A 843 7.67 12.21 20.20
N ILE A 844 8.03 12.67 21.40
CA ILE A 844 7.11 13.07 22.45
C ILE A 844 6.64 14.52 22.29
N GLU A 845 7.53 15.42 21.82
CA GLU A 845 7.26 16.83 21.63
C GLU A 845 5.93 17.13 20.88
N PRO A 846 5.60 16.49 19.77
CA PRO A 846 4.31 16.69 19.10
C PRO A 846 3.09 16.35 19.96
N LEU A 847 3.23 15.41 20.90
CA LEU A 847 2.13 14.98 21.78
C LEU A 847 1.89 15.98 22.93
N LEU A 848 2.87 16.82 23.22
CA LEU A 848 2.77 17.80 24.31
C LEU A 848 1.78 18.93 24.01
N VAL A 849 1.25 18.99 22.81
CA VAL A 849 0.14 19.92 22.44
C VAL A 849 -1.12 19.72 23.28
N VAL A 850 -1.28 18.55 23.93
CA VAL A 850 -2.38 18.26 24.84
C VAL A 850 -2.25 18.99 26.18
N PHE A 851 -1.08 19.50 26.48
CA PHE A 851 -0.83 20.27 27.73
C PHE A 851 -0.90 21.75 27.45
N LYS A 852 -1.24 22.54 28.49
CA LYS A 852 -1.23 24.01 28.42
C LYS A 852 0.17 24.52 28.11
N PRO A 853 0.32 25.64 27.38
CA PRO A 853 1.63 26.16 26.97
C PRO A 853 2.61 26.36 28.13
N GLU A 854 2.13 26.84 29.27
CA GLU A 854 2.94 27.15 30.46
C GLU A 854 3.60 25.89 31.04
N ILE A 855 2.97 24.73 30.85
CA ILE A 855 3.45 23.43 31.30
C ILE A 855 4.30 22.80 30.23
N ARG A 856 3.83 22.80 28.97
CA ARG A 856 4.42 22.13 27.82
C ARG A 856 5.90 22.45 27.63
N ASP A 857 6.25 23.74 27.75
CA ASP A 857 7.60 24.21 27.50
C ASP A 857 8.60 23.78 28.60
N ASN A 858 8.09 23.27 29.74
CA ASN A 858 8.88 22.79 30.85
C ASN A 858 8.94 21.26 30.99
N ILE A 859 8.24 20.48 30.15
CA ILE A 859 8.15 18.99 30.30
C ILE A 859 9.45 18.31 29.90
N LEU A 860 10.01 18.65 28.74
CA LEU A 860 11.12 17.90 28.16
C LEU A 860 12.41 18.11 28.96
N ILE A 861 13.14 17.03 29.17
CA ILE A 861 14.50 17.04 29.72
C ILE A 861 15.46 17.37 28.58
N GLU A 862 16.09 18.55 28.64
CA GLU A 862 17.02 19.01 27.58
C GLU A 862 18.44 18.46 27.77
N ASP A 863 18.95 18.47 28.99
CA ASP A 863 20.23 17.89 29.36
C ASP A 863 20.03 16.61 30.18
N PRO A 864 20.28 15.43 29.60
CA PRO A 864 20.13 14.16 30.32
C PRO A 864 21.15 13.99 31.46
N ASN A 865 22.18 14.83 31.53
CA ASN A 865 23.21 14.77 32.59
C ASN A 865 22.90 15.68 33.77
N ASP A 866 21.83 16.49 33.70
CA ASP A 866 21.42 17.39 34.77
C ASP A 866 20.38 16.73 35.68
N GLU A 867 20.84 16.03 36.66
CA GLU A 867 20.00 15.33 37.65
C GLU A 867 19.17 16.30 38.51
N GLN A 868 19.67 17.53 38.76
CA GLN A 868 18.93 18.55 39.46
C GLN A 868 17.75 19.07 38.65
N GLN A 869 17.93 19.30 37.37
CA GLN A 869 16.87 19.67 36.43
C GLN A 869 15.80 18.58 36.36
N PHE A 870 16.22 17.32 36.35
CA PHE A 870 15.33 16.16 36.34
C PHE A 870 14.46 16.13 37.61
N THR A 871 15.08 16.22 38.80
CA THR A 871 14.38 16.17 40.09
C THR A 871 13.46 17.37 40.31
N LYS A 872 13.90 18.56 39.91
CA LYS A 872 13.11 19.78 39.98
C LYS A 872 11.88 19.72 39.08
N LYS A 873 12.02 19.36 37.81
CA LYS A 873 10.89 19.22 36.85
C LYS A 873 9.89 18.17 37.32
N GLN A 874 10.35 17.05 37.86
CA GLN A 874 9.48 15.99 38.39
C GLN A 874 8.69 16.44 39.61
N SER A 875 9.29 17.25 40.51
CA SER A 875 8.62 17.76 41.69
C SER A 875 7.62 18.89 41.41
N GLU A 876 7.93 19.74 40.42
CA GLU A 876 7.06 20.85 40.00
C GLU A 876 5.80 20.35 39.26
N LEU A 877 5.84 19.17 38.65
CA LEU A 877 4.80 18.63 37.81
C LEU A 877 3.80 17.68 38.55
N ILE A 878 3.92 17.53 39.89
CA ILE A 878 3.16 16.52 40.68
C ILE A 878 1.68 16.91 40.96
N SER A 879 1.21 18.11 40.69
CA SER A 879 -0.16 18.50 41.02
C SER A 879 -1.07 18.66 39.79
N GLY A 880 -1.86 17.60 39.52
CA GLY A 880 -3.11 17.59 38.75
C GLY A 880 -3.19 18.46 37.48
N TYR A 881 -2.71 17.96 36.34
CA TYR A 881 -2.80 18.70 35.09
C TYR A 881 -4.01 18.26 34.27
N PRO A 882 -5.06 19.08 34.13
CA PRO A 882 -6.07 18.87 33.12
C PRO A 882 -5.42 19.05 31.72
N LEU A 883 -5.74 18.13 30.83
CA LEU A 883 -5.38 18.28 29.42
C LEU A 883 -6.00 19.56 28.85
N LYS A 884 -5.29 20.23 27.95
CA LYS A 884 -5.78 21.44 27.28
C LYS A 884 -7.02 21.07 26.47
N GLU A 885 -8.16 21.68 26.77
CA GLU A 885 -9.31 21.71 25.88
C GLU A 885 -8.90 22.45 24.59
N GLY A 886 -9.17 21.83 23.44
CA GLY A 886 -8.66 22.30 22.16
C GLY A 886 -9.00 23.75 21.85
N GLY A 887 -8.01 24.53 21.46
CA GLY A 887 -8.19 25.88 20.93
C GLY A 887 -8.40 25.82 19.41
N GLN A 888 -9.24 26.73 18.92
CA GLN A 888 -9.59 26.82 17.49
C GLN A 888 -8.46 27.48 16.71
N ASP A 889 -7.82 26.72 15.80
CA ASP A 889 -6.86 27.26 14.84
C ASP A 889 -7.51 27.32 13.44
N SER A 890 -7.55 28.49 12.86
CA SER A 890 -7.76 28.80 11.43
C SER A 890 -9.00 28.20 10.74
N LEU A 891 -10.19 28.42 11.29
CA LEU A 891 -11.43 28.24 10.52
C LEU A 891 -11.42 29.14 9.28
N ASP A 892 -10.80 30.33 9.38
CA ASP A 892 -10.63 31.30 8.31
C ASP A 892 -9.90 30.71 7.08
N GLU A 893 -8.82 29.93 7.30
CA GLU A 893 -8.10 29.27 6.21
C GLU A 893 -8.93 28.19 5.49
N VAL A 894 -9.85 27.53 6.20
CA VAL A 894 -10.75 26.52 5.62
C VAL A 894 -11.75 27.17 4.70
N MET A 895 -12.24 28.35 5.09
CA MET A 895 -13.32 29.02 4.39
C MET A 895 -12.84 29.99 3.29
N THR A 896 -11.54 30.28 3.23
CA THR A 896 -10.96 31.05 2.14
C THR A 896 -10.99 30.24 0.83
N LEU A 897 -11.58 30.80 -0.21
CA LEU A 897 -11.64 30.20 -1.54
C LEU A 897 -10.32 30.42 -2.31
N SER A 898 -9.88 29.42 -3.06
CA SER A 898 -8.81 29.58 -4.05
C SER A 898 -9.33 30.23 -5.34
N ASP A 899 -8.45 30.74 -6.18
CA ASP A 899 -8.84 31.38 -7.45
C ASP A 899 -9.75 30.48 -8.32
N GLY A 900 -9.42 29.19 -8.44
CA GLY A 900 -10.25 28.23 -9.17
C GLY A 900 -11.61 28.00 -8.54
N GLU A 901 -11.72 28.07 -7.20
CA GLU A 901 -12.99 27.94 -6.48
C GLU A 901 -13.87 29.17 -6.65
N VAL A 902 -13.29 30.37 -6.70
CA VAL A 902 -14.01 31.62 -6.97
C VAL A 902 -14.59 31.59 -8.39
N LEU A 903 -13.81 31.16 -9.37
CA LEU A 903 -14.29 31.00 -10.74
C LEU A 903 -15.48 30.03 -10.83
N PHE A 904 -15.34 28.87 -10.21
CA PHE A 904 -16.43 27.88 -10.14
C PHE A 904 -17.66 28.41 -9.41
N TRP A 905 -17.45 29.06 -8.25
CA TRP A 905 -18.52 29.69 -7.46
C TRP A 905 -19.34 30.70 -8.25
N ASN A 906 -18.67 31.59 -8.97
CA ASN A 906 -19.35 32.63 -9.75
C ASN A 906 -20.23 32.07 -10.87
N LYS A 907 -19.97 30.84 -11.34
CA LYS A 907 -20.75 30.20 -12.39
C LYS A 907 -21.91 29.35 -11.87
N VAL A 908 -21.81 28.82 -10.67
CA VAL A 908 -22.83 27.93 -10.06
C VAL A 908 -23.53 28.54 -8.86
N ASN A 909 -23.45 29.84 -8.67
CA ASN A 909 -24.02 30.57 -7.55
C ASN A 909 -25.55 30.41 -7.37
N LYS A 910 -26.25 29.83 -8.33
CA LYS A 910 -27.69 29.51 -8.24
C LYS A 910 -27.96 28.09 -7.75
N ASP A 911 -26.91 27.24 -7.57
CA ASP A 911 -27.09 25.92 -7.03
C ASP A 911 -27.38 26.01 -5.53
N PRO A 912 -28.42 25.41 -4.99
CA PRO A 912 -28.76 25.44 -3.55
C PRO A 912 -27.61 24.97 -2.66
N PHE A 913 -26.79 24.08 -3.17
CA PHE A 913 -25.59 23.59 -2.49
C PHE A 913 -24.58 24.71 -2.20
N PHE A 914 -24.31 25.55 -3.20
CA PHE A 914 -23.35 26.65 -3.04
C PHE A 914 -23.98 27.86 -2.33
N MET A 915 -25.25 28.13 -2.55
CA MET A 915 -25.99 29.18 -1.84
C MET A 915 -26.01 28.97 -0.32
N TYR A 916 -26.16 27.70 0.11
CA TYR A 916 -26.13 27.39 1.55
C TYR A 916 -24.79 27.74 2.20
N VAL A 917 -23.67 27.44 1.54
CA VAL A 917 -22.36 27.79 2.08
C VAL A 917 -22.22 29.32 2.25
N GLU A 918 -22.70 30.10 1.30
CA GLU A 918 -22.70 31.56 1.37
C GLU A 918 -23.60 32.08 2.50
N ASP A 919 -24.80 31.58 2.62
CA ASP A 919 -25.75 31.97 3.68
C ASP A 919 -25.26 31.52 5.07
N SER A 920 -24.66 30.34 5.17
CA SER A 920 -24.12 29.81 6.43
C SER A 920 -22.91 30.59 6.92
N LEU A 921 -22.08 31.10 6.01
CA LEU A 921 -21.01 32.03 6.34
C LEU A 921 -21.53 33.28 7.06
N ASN A 922 -22.69 33.76 6.65
CA ASN A 922 -23.35 34.92 7.27
C ASN A 922 -23.87 34.67 8.68
N SER A 923 -24.04 33.45 9.12
CA SER A 923 -24.67 33.10 10.40
C SER A 923 -23.69 32.73 11.52
N VAL A 924 -22.39 32.46 11.22
CA VAL A 924 -21.44 31.89 12.18
C VAL A 924 -20.68 32.95 12.99
N ASP A 925 -20.09 33.92 12.35
CA ASP A 925 -19.40 35.06 12.98
C ASP A 925 -19.38 36.26 12.03
N GLN A 926 -19.91 37.42 12.47
CA GLN A 926 -20.02 38.59 11.63
C GLN A 926 -18.65 39.13 11.18
N LYS A 927 -17.61 39.09 12.03
CA LYS A 927 -16.26 39.52 11.67
C LYS A 927 -15.63 38.62 10.61
N TRP A 928 -15.87 37.36 10.76
CA TRP A 928 -15.37 36.31 9.85
C TRP A 928 -16.15 36.34 8.51
N VAL A 929 -17.45 36.57 8.56
CA VAL A 929 -18.28 36.85 7.39
C VAL A 929 -17.79 38.08 6.62
N ASP A 930 -17.53 39.16 7.32
CA ASP A 930 -17.07 40.40 6.70
C ASP A 930 -15.67 40.25 6.05
N TYR A 931 -14.80 39.47 6.69
CA TYR A 931 -13.49 39.14 6.12
C TYR A 931 -13.64 38.28 4.84
N ASN A 932 -14.39 37.21 4.90
CA ASN A 932 -14.55 36.30 3.75
C ASN A 932 -15.36 36.92 2.61
N ARG A 933 -16.36 37.77 2.89
CA ARG A 933 -17.03 38.60 1.89
C ARG A 933 -16.05 39.50 1.15
N LYS A 934 -15.12 40.14 1.85
CA LYS A 934 -14.09 40.94 1.23
C LYS A 934 -13.17 40.12 0.35
N VAL A 935 -12.74 38.95 0.81
CA VAL A 935 -11.88 38.04 0.03
C VAL A 935 -12.62 37.55 -1.20
N VAL A 936 -13.84 37.08 -1.05
CA VAL A 936 -14.68 36.57 -2.17
C VAL A 936 -14.99 37.71 -3.16
N SER A 937 -15.37 38.90 -2.69
CA SER A 937 -15.64 40.08 -3.55
C SER A 937 -14.38 40.50 -4.31
N PHE A 938 -13.24 40.56 -3.63
CA PHE A 938 -11.96 40.92 -4.25
C PHE A 938 -11.54 39.92 -5.32
N GLN A 939 -11.66 38.63 -5.02
CA GLN A 939 -11.36 37.55 -5.97
C GLN A 939 -12.36 37.52 -7.14
N ALA A 940 -13.65 37.78 -6.88
CA ALA A 940 -14.65 37.88 -7.93
C ALA A 940 -14.43 39.09 -8.86
N GLU A 941 -13.99 40.23 -8.33
CA GLU A 941 -13.61 41.42 -9.13
C GLU A 941 -12.37 41.12 -9.98
N SER A 942 -11.32 40.51 -9.40
CA SER A 942 -10.12 40.16 -10.15
C SER A 942 -10.39 39.11 -11.27
N VAL A 943 -11.31 38.19 -11.03
CA VAL A 943 -11.74 37.19 -12.03
C VAL A 943 -12.55 37.88 -13.15
N LYS A 944 -13.37 38.86 -12.82
CA LYS A 944 -14.13 39.65 -13.81
C LYS A 944 -13.21 40.45 -14.73
N ASP A 945 -12.16 41.05 -14.18
CA ASP A 945 -11.10 41.73 -14.95
C ASP A 945 -10.34 40.76 -15.86
N ILE A 946 -10.16 39.48 -15.45
CA ILE A 946 -9.53 38.45 -16.28
C ILE A 946 -10.49 37.97 -17.39
N GLN A 947 -11.80 37.88 -17.11
CA GLN A 947 -12.82 37.50 -18.12
C GLN A 947 -12.98 38.55 -19.24
N ASP A 948 -12.80 39.81 -18.89
CA ASP A 948 -12.85 40.91 -19.88
C ASP A 948 -11.57 41.02 -20.76
N ASN A 949 -10.53 40.22 -20.43
CA ASN A 949 -9.20 40.31 -21.06
C ASN A 949 -8.78 39.07 -21.87
N GLU A 950 -9.66 38.37 -22.57
CA GLU A 950 -9.39 37.28 -23.55
C GLU A 950 -8.48 36.11 -23.10
N ILE A 951 -8.02 36.06 -21.86
CA ILE A 951 -7.09 35.00 -21.36
C ILE A 951 -7.83 33.68 -21.11
N ILE A 952 -9.14 33.74 -20.86
CA ILE A 952 -9.98 32.57 -20.57
C ILE A 952 -10.40 31.84 -21.85
N GLU A 953 -10.47 32.51 -22.99
CA GLU A 953 -10.87 31.89 -24.27
C GLU A 953 -9.82 30.92 -24.84
N ASN A 954 -8.55 31.02 -24.43
CA ASN A 954 -7.47 30.21 -24.97
C ASN A 954 -7.17 28.89 -24.21
N ASN A 955 -7.74 28.69 -23.04
CA ASN A 955 -7.60 27.43 -22.29
C ASN A 955 -8.88 26.61 -22.44
N GLY A 956 -9.09 25.99 -23.60
CA GLY A 956 -10.31 25.32 -24.07
C GLY A 956 -10.95 24.22 -23.20
N HIS A 957 -10.64 24.13 -21.91
CA HIS A 957 -11.31 23.32 -20.90
C HIS A 957 -11.59 24.15 -19.67
N ASP A 958 -12.42 25.11 -19.89
CA ASP A 958 -12.88 26.04 -18.87
C ASP A 958 -13.79 25.31 -17.86
N TYR A 959 -13.62 25.62 -16.58
CA TYR A 959 -14.59 25.31 -15.53
C TYR A 959 -16.04 25.65 -15.96
N ALA A 960 -16.18 26.57 -16.91
CA ALA A 960 -17.44 26.93 -17.55
C ALA A 960 -18.10 25.77 -18.29
N TYR A 961 -17.34 24.92 -18.97
CA TYR A 961 -17.91 23.81 -19.70
C TYR A 961 -18.55 22.79 -18.77
N HIS A 962 -17.90 22.53 -17.65
CA HIS A 962 -18.43 21.64 -16.62
C HIS A 962 -19.56 22.28 -15.81
N ALA A 963 -19.54 23.61 -15.62
CA ALA A 963 -20.59 24.32 -14.91
C ALA A 963 -21.84 24.53 -15.77
N SER A 964 -21.72 24.70 -17.09
CA SER A 964 -22.86 24.89 -17.98
C SER A 964 -23.75 23.63 -18.10
N VAL A 965 -23.23 22.46 -17.82
CA VAL A 965 -23.99 21.20 -17.78
C VAL A 965 -24.93 21.13 -16.58
N TYR A 966 -24.83 22.05 -15.62
CA TYR A 966 -25.61 22.06 -14.38
C TYR A 966 -26.75 23.09 -14.37
N VAL A 967 -26.78 23.99 -15.34
CA VAL A 967 -27.75 25.12 -15.34
C VAL A 967 -28.98 24.81 -16.19
N ASP A 968 -28.92 23.78 -17.02
CA ASP A 968 -30.05 23.21 -17.76
C ASP A 968 -30.45 21.84 -17.14
#